data_0629db363561fa91e1ea706fc8d1338d
#
_entry.id   0629db363561fa91e1ea706fc8d1338d
#
_cell.length_a   1.000
_cell.length_b   1.000
_cell.length_c   1.000
_cell.angle_alpha   90.00
_cell.angle_beta   90.00
_cell.angle_gamma   90.00
#
_symmetry.space_group_name_H-M   'P 1'
#
loop_
_entity.id
_entity.type
_entity.pdbx_description
1 polymer ?
#
loop_
_entity_poly.entity_id
_entity_poly.type
_entity_poly.pdbx_seq_one_letter_code
_entity_poly.pdbx_strand_id
1 'polypeptide(L)'
;MSELRTYRIGIDVGGTFTKAVLIDNATFEVVGRYSVLTTHSDPRGVARGVIEVFRNVLERSGVHPRDVVFLAHSTTQATNALLEGDVAAVGILGMASRVEALLARGQSSIKEIALAPGRSLRPAHRFLTTDALEETAVRQLLEELRSEGIEVVVASSAFGVDDQSGEELVMRISSAVGLPATGGHEISKLYGLTTRTRTAVINASILPKMIATADMTETAVREAGIEAPLMIMRGDGGVMNIQEMRRRPAVTMLSGPAASVAGALMYLKISDGIYFEVGGTSTNIGVIRNGRPTVKYARVGGHDTYVNSLDVRVIGIAGGSMVRVHGSQITDVGPRSAHIAGLPYAAFADPADIEEPHLELFRPRPGDPEDYVAIRTRSGNRYAITNTCAANVLGYAKAGWHAHGNAASARLAMAALAARLGVSVEEAARRVLEQAARKVIPVVENLIAEYALDRDQAVLVGEGGGASALIPFVAEQMKLAFQISQDAEVISSIGVALALVRETVERVIPNATEDDLQRIKREAYDAAVKLGAAPENVEVMIEVDPQTQRVRATATGASEMRAQDLLKDVSEQEARDIAAGSMGLPRERVRLVAATDQMRVFQGELEERRLRIFKRRRRPVRAIDREGVIRVQRSDAVVIGASAATGLDQLRRVWEQVTIYNGDSVITPDVFVIAGRRVLDLSGVTALSQALAIGRSELEGLAPETPVALISVQGARGI
;
A
#
# COMPACT_ATOMS: atom_id res chain seq x y z
N MET A 1 39.52 -6.10 -11.08
CA MET A 1 39.08 -5.22 -9.99
C MET A 1 37.81 -5.86 -9.44
N SER A 2 37.78 -6.25 -8.15
CA SER A 2 36.53 -6.73 -7.55
C SER A 2 35.53 -5.57 -7.63
N GLU A 3 34.39 -5.77 -8.26
CA GLU A 3 33.30 -4.80 -8.23
C GLU A 3 33.03 -4.47 -6.75
N LEU A 4 33.06 -3.18 -6.42
CA LEU A 4 32.72 -2.68 -5.08
C LEU A 4 31.25 -3.08 -4.82
N ARG A 5 31.04 -3.99 -3.88
CA ARG A 5 29.69 -4.35 -3.45
C ARG A 5 29.04 -3.15 -2.78
N THR A 6 27.85 -2.82 -3.21
CA THR A 6 27.04 -1.75 -2.64
C THR A 6 25.77 -2.32 -2.00
N TYR A 7 25.18 -1.61 -1.05
CA TYR A 7 24.09 -2.11 -0.23
C TYR A 7 22.96 -1.09 -0.09
N ARG A 8 21.78 -1.62 0.16
CA ARG A 8 20.56 -0.86 0.47
C ARG A 8 20.09 -1.18 1.88
N ILE A 9 19.66 -0.17 2.62
CA ILE A 9 19.05 -0.36 3.94
C ILE A 9 17.60 0.09 3.90
N GLY A 10 16.72 -0.80 4.36
CA GLY A 10 15.31 -0.47 4.63
C GLY A 10 15.02 -0.61 6.11
N ILE A 11 14.38 0.41 6.67
CA ILE A 11 14.01 0.45 8.09
C ILE A 11 12.50 0.59 8.19
N ASP A 12 11.85 -0.31 8.91
CA ASP A 12 10.44 -0.20 9.25
C ASP A 12 10.29 0.21 10.72
N VAL A 13 9.72 1.40 10.94
CA VAL A 13 9.42 1.94 12.26
C VAL A 13 7.97 1.61 12.60
N GLY A 14 7.77 0.42 13.15
CA GLY A 14 6.45 -0.02 13.61
C GLY A 14 6.09 0.48 15.01
N GLY A 15 4.85 0.22 15.43
CA GLY A 15 4.36 0.62 16.78
C GLY A 15 5.07 -0.11 17.93
N THR A 16 5.56 -1.35 17.71
CA THR A 16 6.18 -2.18 18.75
C THR A 16 7.68 -2.39 18.50
N PHE A 17 8.06 -2.64 17.26
CA PHE A 17 9.44 -2.90 16.87
C PHE A 17 9.86 -1.98 15.73
N THR A 18 11.10 -1.52 15.80
CA THR A 18 11.84 -0.93 14.69
C THR A 18 12.75 -2.00 14.11
N LYS A 19 12.66 -2.26 12.82
CA LYS A 19 13.36 -3.35 12.13
C LYS A 19 14.16 -2.79 10.98
N ALA A 20 15.35 -3.34 10.74
CA ALA A 20 16.18 -3.02 9.59
C ALA A 20 16.59 -4.26 8.83
N VAL A 21 16.69 -4.13 7.52
CA VAL A 21 17.32 -5.11 6.63
C VAL A 21 18.43 -4.43 5.84
N LEU A 22 19.50 -5.18 5.59
CA LEU A 22 20.56 -4.86 4.67
C LEU A 22 20.45 -5.78 3.47
N ILE A 23 20.39 -5.20 2.28
CA ILE A 23 20.18 -5.92 1.01
C ILE A 23 21.38 -5.62 0.11
N ASP A 24 21.96 -6.65 -0.50
CA ASP A 24 22.94 -6.50 -1.57
C ASP A 24 22.29 -5.83 -2.79
N ASN A 25 22.86 -4.71 -3.25
CA ASN A 25 22.26 -3.90 -4.32
C ASN A 25 22.29 -4.58 -5.69
N ALA A 26 23.16 -5.58 -5.88
CA ALA A 26 23.27 -6.32 -7.14
C ALA A 26 22.36 -7.55 -7.17
N THR A 27 22.31 -8.34 -6.08
CA THR A 27 21.56 -9.61 -6.04
C THR A 27 20.17 -9.48 -5.42
N PHE A 28 19.89 -8.37 -4.72
CA PHE A 28 18.69 -8.17 -3.90
C PHE A 28 18.48 -9.21 -2.80
N GLU A 29 19.55 -9.92 -2.43
CA GLU A 29 19.52 -10.86 -1.32
C GLU A 29 19.64 -10.12 0.02
N VAL A 30 18.91 -10.59 1.03
CA VAL A 30 19.02 -10.07 2.39
C VAL A 30 20.31 -10.59 3.01
N VAL A 31 21.27 -9.71 3.24
CA VAL A 31 22.59 -10.06 3.83
C VAL A 31 22.66 -9.78 5.33
N GLY A 32 21.72 -9.02 5.87
CA GLY A 32 21.64 -8.73 7.30
C GLY A 32 20.26 -8.27 7.73
N ARG A 33 19.89 -8.59 8.98
CA ARG A 33 18.65 -8.10 9.61
C ARG A 33 18.86 -7.86 11.10
N TYR A 34 18.17 -6.83 11.62
CA TYR A 34 18.19 -6.51 13.03
C TYR A 34 16.87 -5.84 13.46
N SER A 35 16.48 -6.04 14.72
CA SER A 35 15.28 -5.42 15.27
C SER A 35 15.48 -5.01 16.73
N VAL A 36 14.82 -3.89 17.12
CA VAL A 36 14.76 -3.40 18.49
C VAL A 36 13.34 -2.99 18.83
N LEU A 37 13.04 -2.82 20.12
CA LEU A 37 11.77 -2.21 20.54
C LEU A 37 11.75 -0.73 20.09
N THR A 38 10.60 -0.29 19.60
CA THR A 38 10.43 1.12 19.18
C THR A 38 10.49 2.06 20.38
N THR A 39 11.31 3.10 20.27
CA THR A 39 11.68 4.00 21.37
C THR A 39 10.78 5.23 21.44
N HIS A 40 9.46 5.06 21.66
CA HIS A 40 8.49 6.18 21.69
C HIS A 40 8.75 7.18 22.83
N SER A 41 9.23 6.71 23.99
CA SER A 41 9.43 7.51 25.20
C SER A 41 10.84 8.10 25.34
N ASP A 42 11.74 7.85 24.39
CA ASP A 42 13.09 8.44 24.41
C ASP A 42 13.03 9.94 24.04
N PRO A 43 13.88 10.80 24.62
CA PRO A 43 13.94 12.21 24.22
C PRO A 43 14.24 12.44 22.72
N ARG A 44 14.91 11.50 22.07
CA ARG A 44 15.14 11.49 20.62
C ARG A 44 14.02 10.78 19.86
N GLY A 45 12.95 10.40 20.53
CA GLY A 45 11.83 9.68 19.93
C GLY A 45 12.26 8.40 19.23
N VAL A 46 11.62 8.11 18.11
CA VAL A 46 11.92 6.92 17.28
C VAL A 46 13.28 6.96 16.61
N ALA A 47 13.90 8.14 16.48
CA ALA A 47 15.23 8.28 15.83
C ALA A 47 16.30 7.43 16.54
N ARG A 48 16.22 7.25 17.87
CA ARG A 48 17.13 6.36 18.61
C ARG A 48 17.04 4.92 18.11
N GLY A 49 15.83 4.38 17.99
CA GLY A 49 15.63 3.02 17.48
C GLY A 49 16.13 2.86 16.04
N VAL A 50 15.92 3.87 15.19
CA VAL A 50 16.43 3.90 13.82
C VAL A 50 17.97 3.84 13.82
N ILE A 51 18.65 4.64 14.63
CA ILE A 51 20.12 4.62 14.75
C ILE A 51 20.61 3.24 15.21
N GLU A 52 19.97 2.69 16.23
CA GLU A 52 20.37 1.44 16.84
C GLU A 52 20.25 0.28 15.84
N VAL A 53 19.14 0.19 15.08
CA VAL A 53 18.97 -0.92 14.12
C VAL A 53 19.95 -0.84 12.96
N PHE A 54 20.20 0.34 12.39
CA PHE A 54 21.12 0.40 11.26
C PHE A 54 22.59 0.22 11.66
N ARG A 55 23.04 0.74 12.81
CA ARG A 55 24.40 0.48 13.32
C ARG A 55 24.62 -1.02 13.53
N ASN A 56 23.71 -1.67 14.23
CA ASN A 56 23.81 -3.10 14.49
C ASN A 56 23.74 -3.94 13.23
N VAL A 57 22.90 -3.58 12.24
CA VAL A 57 22.84 -4.34 10.98
C VAL A 57 24.14 -4.23 10.19
N LEU A 58 24.77 -3.05 10.14
CA LEU A 58 26.06 -2.83 9.50
C LEU A 58 27.19 -3.56 10.22
N GLU A 59 27.31 -3.38 11.54
CA GLU A 59 28.36 -4.01 12.35
C GLU A 59 28.30 -5.54 12.26
N ARG A 60 27.11 -6.14 12.40
CA ARG A 60 26.95 -7.59 12.32
C ARG A 60 27.20 -8.16 10.93
N SER A 61 26.97 -7.39 9.89
CA SER A 61 27.18 -7.80 8.50
C SER A 61 28.60 -7.47 8.01
N GLY A 62 29.40 -6.72 8.80
CA GLY A 62 30.76 -6.32 8.42
C GLY A 62 30.78 -5.32 7.24
N VAL A 63 29.69 -4.59 7.02
CA VAL A 63 29.54 -3.64 5.89
C VAL A 63 29.90 -2.23 6.35
N HIS A 64 30.71 -1.54 5.55
CA HIS A 64 31.11 -0.17 5.84
C HIS A 64 29.98 0.81 5.47
N PRO A 65 29.68 1.85 6.29
CA PRO A 65 28.64 2.84 5.99
C PRO A 65 28.72 3.49 4.61
N ARG A 66 29.92 3.68 4.06
CA ARG A 66 30.13 4.25 2.71
C ARG A 66 29.70 3.35 1.57
N ASP A 67 29.54 2.04 1.83
CA ASP A 67 29.07 1.09 0.82
C ASP A 67 27.53 1.08 0.73
N VAL A 68 26.85 1.83 1.60
CA VAL A 68 25.40 2.01 1.57
C VAL A 68 25.07 3.12 0.56
N VAL A 69 24.41 2.76 -0.53
CA VAL A 69 24.00 3.68 -1.61
C VAL A 69 22.56 4.13 -1.51
N PHE A 70 21.74 3.43 -0.71
CA PHE A 70 20.34 3.75 -0.49
C PHE A 70 19.93 3.47 0.96
N LEU A 71 19.28 4.44 1.57
CA LEU A 71 18.70 4.33 2.91
C LEU A 71 17.29 4.88 2.91
N ALA A 72 16.33 4.08 3.29
CA ALA A 72 14.94 4.53 3.45
C ALA A 72 14.33 4.02 4.75
N HIS A 73 13.32 4.75 5.27
CA HIS A 73 12.52 4.25 6.38
C HIS A 73 11.03 4.53 6.20
N SER A 74 10.18 3.63 6.73
CA SER A 74 8.76 3.88 6.97
C SER A 74 8.58 4.52 8.34
N THR A 75 7.41 5.14 8.58
CA THR A 75 7.10 5.76 9.87
C THR A 75 5.60 5.67 10.20
N THR A 76 5.27 5.37 11.44
CA THR A 76 3.90 5.43 11.94
C THR A 76 3.56 6.79 12.59
N GLN A 77 4.52 7.71 12.68
CA GLN A 77 4.39 8.94 13.46
C GLN A 77 3.29 9.87 12.97
N ALA A 78 3.16 10.07 11.65
CA ALA A 78 2.10 10.91 11.07
C ALA A 78 0.71 10.38 11.43
N THR A 79 0.51 9.06 11.32
CA THR A 79 -0.75 8.41 11.68
C THR A 79 -1.02 8.48 13.18
N ASN A 80 0.00 8.21 14.01
CA ASN A 80 -0.13 8.24 15.46
C ASN A 80 -0.42 9.66 15.97
N ALA A 81 0.25 10.69 15.45
CA ALA A 81 0.00 12.08 15.81
C ALA A 81 -1.48 12.47 15.61
N LEU A 82 -2.07 12.08 14.49
CA LEU A 82 -3.49 12.31 14.22
C LEU A 82 -4.40 11.51 15.15
N LEU A 83 -4.12 10.22 15.38
CA LEU A 83 -4.93 9.36 16.24
C LEU A 83 -4.88 9.76 17.72
N GLU A 84 -3.73 10.22 18.18
CA GLU A 84 -3.50 10.68 19.57
C GLU A 84 -3.97 12.12 19.78
N GLY A 85 -4.20 12.87 18.70
CA GLY A 85 -4.52 14.30 18.74
C GLY A 85 -3.32 15.17 19.14
N ASP A 86 -2.10 14.65 18.96
CA ASP A 86 -0.85 15.37 19.17
C ASP A 86 -0.51 16.17 17.91
N VAL A 87 -1.26 17.24 17.71
CA VAL A 87 -1.28 18.08 16.51
C VAL A 87 -1.15 19.56 16.87
N ALA A 88 -0.50 20.31 15.99
CA ALA A 88 -0.33 21.75 16.13
C ALA A 88 -1.63 22.53 15.92
N ALA A 89 -1.74 23.70 16.53
CA ALA A 89 -2.82 24.64 16.29
C ALA A 89 -2.69 25.28 14.91
N VAL A 90 -3.73 25.13 14.07
CA VAL A 90 -3.71 25.53 12.64
C VAL A 90 -4.57 26.78 12.39
N GLY A 91 -4.02 27.75 11.68
CA GLY A 91 -4.76 28.88 11.11
C GLY A 91 -4.93 28.74 9.60
N ILE A 92 -6.10 29.02 9.08
CA ILE A 92 -6.38 29.06 7.64
C ILE A 92 -6.46 30.52 7.18
N LEU A 93 -5.69 30.87 6.16
CA LEU A 93 -5.88 32.10 5.39
C LEU A 93 -6.50 31.73 4.04
N GLY A 94 -7.83 31.88 3.95
CA GLY A 94 -8.59 31.67 2.73
C GLY A 94 -8.49 32.85 1.79
N MET A 95 -8.46 32.61 0.46
CA MET A 95 -8.31 33.64 -0.55
C MET A 95 -9.18 33.37 -1.78
N ALA A 96 -9.76 34.42 -2.36
CA ALA A 96 -10.44 34.37 -3.66
C ALA A 96 -10.62 35.76 -4.25
N SER A 97 -11.02 35.88 -5.52
CA SER A 97 -11.46 37.10 -6.13
C SER A 97 -12.73 37.66 -5.45
N ARG A 98 -13.02 38.95 -5.58
CA ARG A 98 -14.25 39.56 -5.01
C ARG A 98 -15.53 38.84 -5.41
N VAL A 99 -15.59 38.41 -6.67
CA VAL A 99 -16.78 37.74 -7.23
C VAL A 99 -17.03 36.38 -6.55
N GLU A 100 -15.97 35.68 -6.20
CA GLU A 100 -16.02 34.33 -5.63
C GLU A 100 -15.94 34.31 -4.09
N ALA A 101 -15.61 35.46 -3.48
CA ALA A 101 -15.27 35.60 -2.07
C ALA A 101 -16.31 34.99 -1.13
N LEU A 102 -17.61 35.19 -1.39
CA LEU A 102 -18.66 34.69 -0.52
C LEU A 102 -18.68 33.16 -0.46
N LEU A 103 -18.60 32.51 -1.63
CA LEU A 103 -18.60 31.05 -1.74
C LEU A 103 -17.28 30.47 -1.22
N ALA A 104 -16.16 31.03 -1.65
CA ALA A 104 -14.82 30.56 -1.26
C ALA A 104 -14.56 30.70 0.24
N ARG A 105 -15.06 31.77 0.88
CA ARG A 105 -14.98 31.93 2.34
C ARG A 105 -15.67 30.80 3.07
N GLY A 106 -16.85 30.37 2.61
CA GLY A 106 -17.57 29.24 3.17
C GLY A 106 -16.84 27.90 2.93
N GLN A 107 -16.30 27.71 1.72
CA GLN A 107 -15.60 26.48 1.34
C GLN A 107 -14.23 26.32 2.01
N SER A 108 -13.50 27.39 2.29
CA SER A 108 -12.22 27.35 3.01
C SER A 108 -12.36 27.35 4.52
N SER A 109 -13.55 27.66 5.06
CA SER A 109 -13.82 27.66 6.50
C SER A 109 -14.09 26.23 6.99
N ILE A 110 -13.06 25.57 7.47
CA ILE A 110 -13.16 24.25 8.09
C ILE A 110 -13.41 24.44 9.60
N LYS A 111 -14.61 24.10 10.07
CA LYS A 111 -14.97 24.28 11.49
C LYS A 111 -14.30 23.26 12.40
N GLU A 112 -14.35 21.99 11.97
CA GLU A 112 -13.85 20.88 12.78
C GLU A 112 -13.50 19.70 11.85
N ILE A 113 -12.40 19.04 12.17
CA ILE A 113 -12.00 17.76 11.56
C ILE A 113 -11.90 16.75 12.69
N ALA A 114 -12.77 15.74 12.71
CA ALA A 114 -12.62 14.61 13.60
C ALA A 114 -11.34 13.85 13.20
N LEU A 115 -10.47 13.54 14.17
CA LEU A 115 -9.24 12.78 13.94
C LEU A 115 -9.38 11.35 14.43
N ALA A 116 -9.90 11.20 15.66
CA ALA A 116 -10.17 9.91 16.30
C ALA A 116 -11.33 10.09 17.32
N PRO A 117 -11.87 9.02 17.90
CA PRO A 117 -12.89 9.14 18.93
C PRO A 117 -12.47 10.08 20.08
N GLY A 118 -13.23 11.17 20.28
CA GLY A 118 -12.94 12.21 21.28
C GLY A 118 -11.77 13.13 20.95
N ARG A 119 -11.24 13.09 19.75
CA ARG A 119 -10.16 13.95 19.26
C ARG A 119 -10.59 14.70 18.01
N SER A 120 -10.42 16.01 17.99
CA SER A 120 -10.74 16.83 16.84
C SER A 120 -9.79 18.01 16.71
N LEU A 121 -9.63 18.49 15.49
CA LEU A 121 -8.87 19.68 15.13
C LEU A 121 -9.84 20.78 14.73
N ARG A 122 -9.70 21.98 15.34
CA ARG A 122 -10.52 23.16 15.09
C ARG A 122 -9.65 24.34 14.64
N PRO A 123 -9.43 24.49 13.31
CA PRO A 123 -8.57 25.55 12.83
C PRO A 123 -9.23 26.93 12.97
N ALA A 124 -8.42 27.96 13.28
CA ALA A 124 -8.83 29.35 13.14
C ALA A 124 -8.94 29.70 11.64
N HIS A 125 -9.84 30.63 11.27
CA HIS A 125 -10.04 31.01 9.87
C HIS A 125 -10.03 32.51 9.68
N ARG A 126 -9.23 32.98 8.72
CA ARG A 126 -9.21 34.35 8.20
C ARG A 126 -9.38 34.31 6.70
N PHE A 127 -9.83 35.41 6.09
CA PHE A 127 -10.09 35.48 4.66
C PHE A 127 -9.72 36.83 4.09
N LEU A 128 -9.01 36.82 2.96
CA LEU A 128 -8.71 38.00 2.14
C LEU A 128 -9.22 37.82 0.72
N THR A 129 -9.61 38.97 0.10
CA THR A 129 -9.82 38.98 -1.35
C THR A 129 -8.48 39.19 -2.06
N THR A 130 -8.29 38.56 -3.24
CA THR A 130 -6.99 38.60 -3.95
C THR A 130 -6.54 40.01 -4.34
N ASP A 131 -7.47 40.96 -4.52
CA ASP A 131 -7.19 42.37 -4.76
C ASP A 131 -6.72 43.13 -3.49
N ALA A 132 -6.95 42.58 -2.30
CA ALA A 132 -6.47 43.09 -1.02
C ALA A 132 -5.25 42.27 -0.49
N LEU A 133 -4.65 41.46 -1.33
CA LEU A 133 -3.54 40.58 -0.97
C LEU A 133 -2.21 41.38 -1.03
N GLU A 134 -2.04 42.28 -0.08
CA GLU A 134 -0.81 43.06 0.09
C GLU A 134 0.03 42.47 1.23
N GLU A 135 1.35 42.57 1.13
CA GLU A 135 2.29 42.01 2.14
C GLU A 135 1.99 42.50 3.55
N THR A 136 1.63 43.78 3.72
CA THR A 136 1.28 44.37 5.01
C THR A 136 0.02 43.76 5.61
N ALA A 137 -1.04 43.58 4.82
CA ALA A 137 -2.30 42.99 5.25
C ALA A 137 -2.12 41.52 5.62
N VAL A 138 -1.36 40.75 4.83
CA VAL A 138 -1.04 39.37 5.10
C VAL A 138 -0.22 39.23 6.39
N ARG A 139 0.82 40.05 6.56
CA ARG A 139 1.67 40.08 7.76
C ARG A 139 0.86 40.32 9.02
N GLN A 140 -0.01 41.35 8.99
CA GLN A 140 -0.89 41.68 10.12
C GLN A 140 -1.75 40.48 10.54
N LEU A 141 -2.43 39.83 9.58
CA LEU A 141 -3.27 38.66 9.88
C LEU A 141 -2.49 37.47 10.41
N LEU A 142 -1.26 37.27 9.94
CA LEU A 142 -0.39 36.19 10.43
C LEU A 142 0.08 36.48 11.86
N GLU A 143 0.39 37.74 12.19
CA GLU A 143 0.74 38.16 13.55
C GLU A 143 -0.47 38.05 14.52
N GLU A 144 -1.67 38.38 14.06
CA GLU A 144 -2.92 38.15 14.82
C GLU A 144 -3.11 36.65 15.12
N LEU A 145 -3.03 35.78 14.09
CA LEU A 145 -3.12 34.32 14.27
C LEU A 145 -2.06 33.80 15.23
N ARG A 146 -0.82 34.29 15.12
CA ARG A 146 0.26 33.92 16.04
C ARG A 146 -0.04 34.34 17.48
N SER A 147 -0.62 35.52 17.68
CA SER A 147 -1.01 35.99 19.01
C SER A 147 -2.16 35.19 19.64
N GLU A 148 -2.97 34.53 18.81
CA GLU A 148 -4.02 33.59 19.21
C GLU A 148 -3.48 32.18 19.52
N GLY A 149 -2.18 31.96 19.41
CA GLY A 149 -1.55 30.67 19.69
C GLY A 149 -1.50 29.73 18.50
N ILE A 150 -1.72 30.23 17.29
CA ILE A 150 -1.55 29.43 16.07
C ILE A 150 -0.07 29.14 15.83
N GLU A 151 0.23 27.88 15.53
CA GLU A 151 1.59 27.35 15.35
C GLU A 151 1.93 27.13 13.88
N VAL A 152 0.93 26.91 13.01
CA VAL A 152 1.10 26.63 11.58
C VAL A 152 -0.01 27.27 10.76
N VAL A 153 0.29 27.73 9.56
CA VAL A 153 -0.68 28.38 8.67
C VAL A 153 -0.94 27.55 7.41
N VAL A 154 -2.19 27.53 6.99
CA VAL A 154 -2.62 27.03 5.68
C VAL A 154 -2.99 28.20 4.78
N ALA A 155 -2.28 28.35 3.66
CA ALA A 155 -2.66 29.23 2.59
C ALA A 155 -3.61 28.48 1.62
N SER A 156 -4.83 28.96 1.45
CA SER A 156 -5.85 28.27 0.65
C SER A 156 -6.58 29.23 -0.26
N SER A 157 -6.24 29.22 -1.56
CA SER A 157 -6.88 30.04 -2.60
C SER A 157 -7.90 29.23 -3.40
N ALA A 158 -9.04 29.87 -3.72
CA ALA A 158 -9.91 29.40 -4.79
C ALA A 158 -9.12 29.27 -6.08
N PHE A 159 -9.10 28.40 -6.90
CA PHE A 159 -8.25 28.28 -8.11
C PHE A 159 -6.73 28.34 -7.88
N GLY A 160 -6.27 28.14 -6.63
CA GLY A 160 -4.83 28.05 -6.32
C GLY A 160 -4.10 26.92 -7.06
N VAL A 161 -4.81 26.04 -7.74
CA VAL A 161 -4.25 25.01 -8.64
C VAL A 161 -3.86 25.58 -10.01
N ASP A 162 -4.48 26.70 -10.42
CA ASP A 162 -4.23 27.40 -11.68
C ASP A 162 -3.29 28.58 -11.47
N ASP A 163 -3.48 29.34 -10.37
CA ASP A 163 -2.61 30.45 -9.97
C ASP A 163 -2.18 30.29 -8.50
N GLN A 164 -0.92 29.94 -8.31
CA GLN A 164 -0.31 29.66 -7.01
C GLN A 164 0.21 30.92 -6.31
N SER A 165 0.29 32.07 -7.02
CA SER A 165 0.97 33.28 -6.56
C SER A 165 0.50 33.78 -5.19
N GLY A 166 -0.81 33.75 -4.94
CA GLY A 166 -1.38 34.16 -3.65
C GLY A 166 -0.98 33.25 -2.50
N GLU A 167 -1.03 31.92 -2.71
CA GLU A 167 -0.61 30.98 -1.69
C GLU A 167 0.90 31.06 -1.41
N GLU A 168 1.73 31.22 -2.46
CA GLU A 168 3.19 31.40 -2.34
C GLU A 168 3.56 32.68 -1.58
N LEU A 169 2.83 33.78 -1.83
CA LEU A 169 3.00 35.03 -1.10
C LEU A 169 2.76 34.83 0.40
N VAL A 170 1.63 34.21 0.75
CA VAL A 170 1.29 33.91 2.15
C VAL A 170 2.34 33.03 2.81
N MET A 171 2.77 31.96 2.14
CA MET A 171 3.79 31.05 2.66
C MET A 171 5.13 31.74 2.89
N ARG A 172 5.55 32.61 1.97
CA ARG A 172 6.80 33.39 2.09
C ARG A 172 6.75 34.33 3.30
N ILE A 173 5.63 35.07 3.47
CA ILE A 173 5.47 35.99 4.60
C ILE A 173 5.35 35.22 5.91
N SER A 174 4.64 34.10 5.93
CA SER A 174 4.50 33.20 7.09
C SER A 174 5.87 32.72 7.58
N SER A 175 6.72 32.28 6.66
CA SER A 175 8.10 31.92 6.99
C SER A 175 8.90 33.10 7.58
N ALA A 176 8.74 34.30 7.03
CA ALA A 176 9.42 35.49 7.51
C ALA A 176 8.99 35.92 8.92
N VAL A 177 7.76 35.60 9.35
CA VAL A 177 7.27 35.84 10.73
C VAL A 177 7.47 34.63 11.64
N GLY A 178 8.14 33.57 11.18
CA GLY A 178 8.49 32.39 11.97
C GLY A 178 7.33 31.41 12.16
N LEU A 179 6.31 31.44 11.29
CA LEU A 179 5.23 30.46 11.25
C LEU A 179 5.43 29.50 10.06
N PRO A 180 5.59 28.19 10.27
CA PRO A 180 5.53 27.22 9.19
C PRO A 180 4.21 27.34 8.41
N ALA A 181 4.22 27.05 7.10
CA ALA A 181 3.02 27.13 6.31
C ALA A 181 2.90 25.99 5.29
N THR A 182 1.68 25.67 4.90
CA THR A 182 1.33 24.73 3.82
C THR A 182 0.43 25.42 2.81
N GLY A 183 0.77 25.36 1.53
CA GLY A 183 -0.08 25.81 0.43
C GLY A 183 -1.05 24.71 -0.03
N GLY A 184 -2.29 25.08 -0.34
CA GLY A 184 -3.27 24.14 -0.89
C GLY A 184 -2.81 23.51 -2.20
N HIS A 185 -2.14 24.29 -3.06
CA HIS A 185 -1.57 23.83 -4.33
C HIS A 185 -0.46 22.80 -4.19
N GLU A 186 0.27 22.79 -3.06
CA GLU A 186 1.31 21.80 -2.78
C GLU A 186 0.73 20.42 -2.47
N ILE A 187 -0.48 20.41 -1.91
CA ILE A 187 -1.15 19.18 -1.47
C ILE A 187 -1.82 18.47 -2.64
N SER A 188 -2.49 19.21 -3.52
CA SER A 188 -3.20 18.64 -4.66
C SER A 188 -3.38 19.63 -5.79
N LYS A 189 -3.34 19.13 -7.02
CA LYS A 189 -3.68 19.86 -8.23
C LYS A 189 -5.15 19.70 -8.64
N LEU A 190 -5.97 19.09 -7.79
CA LEU A 190 -7.41 18.92 -8.03
C LEU A 190 -8.20 20.15 -7.55
N TYR A 191 -9.27 20.45 -8.28
CA TYR A 191 -10.31 21.37 -7.80
C TYR A 191 -11.01 20.79 -6.55
N GLY A 192 -11.89 21.56 -5.94
CA GLY A 192 -12.57 21.17 -4.70
C GLY A 192 -11.91 21.81 -3.48
N LEU A 193 -12.11 23.13 -3.37
CA LEU A 193 -11.50 23.99 -2.35
C LEU A 193 -11.63 23.42 -0.93
N THR A 194 -12.81 22.93 -0.54
CA THR A 194 -13.04 22.38 0.80
C THR A 194 -12.17 21.15 1.10
N THR A 195 -12.09 20.20 0.17
CA THR A 195 -11.27 18.99 0.36
C THR A 195 -9.78 19.33 0.33
N ARG A 196 -9.35 20.21 -0.56
CA ARG A 196 -7.96 20.68 -0.63
C ARG A 196 -7.55 21.42 0.64
N THR A 197 -8.38 22.37 1.12
CA THR A 197 -8.14 23.07 2.39
C THR A 197 -8.08 22.11 3.58
N ARG A 198 -9.03 21.18 3.67
CA ARG A 198 -9.03 20.16 4.73
C ARG A 198 -7.75 19.32 4.72
N THR A 199 -7.32 18.88 3.54
CA THR A 199 -6.09 18.11 3.40
C THR A 199 -4.87 18.95 3.81
N ALA A 200 -4.81 20.21 3.41
CA ALA A 200 -3.75 21.14 3.83
C ALA A 200 -3.74 21.36 5.35
N VAL A 201 -4.92 21.45 5.97
CA VAL A 201 -5.05 21.57 7.44
C VAL A 201 -4.52 20.31 8.15
N ILE A 202 -4.85 19.11 7.65
CA ILE A 202 -4.31 17.86 8.19
C ILE A 202 -2.78 17.82 8.04
N ASN A 203 -2.26 18.20 6.88
CA ASN A 203 -0.81 18.28 6.64
C ASN A 203 -0.13 19.28 7.60
N ALA A 204 -0.68 20.47 7.71
CA ALA A 204 -0.17 21.54 8.57
C ALA A 204 -0.16 21.11 10.05
N SER A 205 -1.20 20.42 10.50
CA SER A 205 -1.34 20.01 11.91
C SER A 205 -0.23 19.11 12.42
N ILE A 206 0.40 18.33 11.55
CA ILE A 206 1.50 17.43 11.92
C ILE A 206 2.88 17.96 11.49
N LEU A 207 2.91 19.09 10.78
CA LEU A 207 4.12 19.62 10.15
C LEU A 207 5.27 19.87 11.14
N PRO A 208 5.07 20.59 12.29
CA PRO A 208 6.17 20.86 13.22
C PRO A 208 6.78 19.60 13.81
N LYS A 209 5.96 18.64 14.20
CA LYS A 209 6.40 17.36 14.76
C LYS A 209 7.21 16.54 13.75
N MET A 210 6.75 16.51 12.50
CA MET A 210 7.39 15.75 11.44
C MET A 210 8.70 16.41 10.97
N ILE A 211 8.80 17.74 11.00
CA ILE A 211 10.07 18.47 10.77
C ILE A 211 11.08 18.10 11.84
N ALA A 212 10.71 18.16 13.12
CA ALA A 212 11.60 17.80 14.22
C ALA A 212 12.08 16.34 14.11
N THR A 213 11.21 15.43 13.72
CA THR A 213 11.58 14.03 13.49
C THR A 213 12.55 13.88 12.31
N ALA A 214 12.29 14.59 11.20
CA ALA A 214 13.14 14.58 10.03
C ALA A 214 14.56 15.07 10.40
N ASP A 215 14.66 16.17 11.14
CA ASP A 215 15.95 16.75 11.56
C ASP A 215 16.74 15.81 12.46
N MET A 216 16.07 15.19 13.44
CA MET A 216 16.72 14.21 14.33
C MET A 216 17.20 12.98 13.55
N THR A 217 16.38 12.46 12.63
CA THR A 217 16.73 11.25 11.87
C THR A 217 17.87 11.54 10.88
N GLU A 218 17.80 12.66 10.15
CA GLU A 218 18.86 13.05 9.21
C GLU A 218 20.20 13.28 9.91
N THR A 219 20.21 14.00 11.04
CA THR A 219 21.40 14.20 11.87
C THR A 219 21.99 12.86 12.29
N ALA A 220 21.16 11.97 12.80
CA ALA A 220 21.57 10.66 13.26
C ALA A 220 22.21 9.78 12.16
N VAL A 221 21.64 9.82 10.96
CA VAL A 221 22.17 9.10 9.78
C VAL A 221 23.55 9.64 9.39
N ARG A 222 23.71 10.98 9.39
CA ARG A 222 25.01 11.61 9.08
C ARG A 222 26.07 11.32 10.13
N GLU A 223 25.73 11.36 11.42
CA GLU A 223 26.62 11.00 12.52
C GLU A 223 27.10 9.53 12.45
N ALA A 224 26.32 8.67 11.83
CA ALA A 224 26.71 7.28 11.60
C ALA A 224 27.62 7.06 10.37
N GLY A 225 27.95 8.12 9.63
CA GLY A 225 28.83 8.08 8.48
C GLY A 225 28.19 7.61 7.18
N ILE A 226 26.85 7.59 7.10
CA ILE A 226 26.13 7.29 5.86
C ILE A 226 26.00 8.56 5.02
N GLU A 227 26.50 8.52 3.80
CA GLU A 227 26.45 9.61 2.84
C GLU A 227 25.22 9.52 1.91
N ALA A 228 24.63 8.33 1.78
CA ALA A 228 23.45 8.10 0.96
C ALA A 228 22.28 9.04 1.34
N PRO A 229 21.45 9.45 0.36
CA PRO A 229 20.24 10.23 0.64
C PRO A 229 19.29 9.46 1.55
N LEU A 230 18.75 10.15 2.56
CA LEU A 230 17.69 9.59 3.40
C LEU A 230 16.36 9.73 2.69
N MET A 231 15.76 8.59 2.38
CA MET A 231 14.44 8.49 1.74
C MET A 231 13.36 8.09 2.75
N ILE A 232 12.15 8.57 2.55
CA ILE A 232 11.02 8.31 3.44
C ILE A 232 9.92 7.61 2.65
N MET A 233 9.40 6.53 3.21
CA MET A 233 8.30 5.77 2.61
C MET A 233 6.99 6.56 2.68
N ARG A 234 6.25 6.55 1.57
CA ARG A 234 4.93 7.17 1.43
C ARG A 234 3.82 6.14 1.61
N GLY A 235 2.63 6.62 1.94
CA GLY A 235 1.44 5.77 2.07
C GLY A 235 0.97 5.11 0.77
N ASP A 236 1.43 5.57 -0.39
CA ASP A 236 1.11 5.01 -1.71
C ASP A 236 2.12 3.95 -2.20
N GLY A 237 3.08 3.59 -1.36
CA GLY A 237 4.09 2.56 -1.69
C GLY A 237 5.35 3.10 -2.35
N GLY A 238 5.46 4.40 -2.61
CA GLY A 238 6.66 5.05 -3.10
C GLY A 238 7.56 5.57 -1.98
N VAL A 239 8.75 6.06 -2.35
CA VAL A 239 9.60 6.84 -1.47
C VAL A 239 9.80 8.26 -2.00
N MET A 240 10.15 9.17 -1.12
CA MET A 240 10.51 10.57 -1.40
C MET A 240 11.71 10.97 -0.56
N ASN A 241 12.43 12.01 -0.98
CA ASN A 241 13.49 12.57 -0.16
C ASN A 241 12.96 13.22 1.13
N ILE A 242 13.82 13.37 2.13
CA ILE A 242 13.44 13.91 3.45
C ILE A 242 12.98 15.37 3.37
N GLN A 243 13.39 16.15 2.37
CA GLN A 243 12.97 17.53 2.20
C GLN A 243 11.48 17.63 1.85
N GLU A 244 10.98 16.69 1.04
CA GLU A 244 9.54 16.62 0.74
C GLU A 244 8.72 16.16 1.95
N MET A 245 9.27 15.32 2.82
CA MET A 245 8.60 15.00 4.09
C MET A 245 8.41 16.23 4.97
N ARG A 246 9.39 17.17 4.98
CA ARG A 246 9.28 18.44 5.70
C ARG A 246 8.17 19.35 5.15
N ARG A 247 7.77 19.18 3.90
CA ARG A 247 6.70 19.97 3.25
C ARG A 247 5.36 19.26 3.29
N ARG A 248 5.34 17.95 3.01
CA ARG A 248 4.11 17.15 2.85
C ARG A 248 4.11 15.91 3.74
N PRO A 249 4.24 16.05 5.07
CA PRO A 249 4.30 14.90 5.97
C PRO A 249 3.05 14.02 5.93
N ALA A 250 1.88 14.54 5.59
CA ALA A 250 0.65 13.76 5.48
C ALA A 250 0.74 12.60 4.47
N VAL A 251 1.60 12.70 3.44
CA VAL A 251 1.77 11.61 2.46
C VAL A 251 2.49 10.38 3.04
N THR A 252 3.06 10.47 4.26
CA THR A 252 3.67 9.33 4.97
C THR A 252 2.63 8.51 5.77
N MET A 253 1.37 8.96 5.84
CA MET A 253 0.31 8.19 6.49
C MET A 253 0.19 6.80 5.85
N LEU A 254 0.06 5.77 6.70
CA LEU A 254 -0.03 4.37 6.28
C LEU A 254 1.21 3.84 5.53
N SER A 255 2.39 4.46 5.71
CA SER A 255 3.63 4.01 5.08
C SER A 255 4.10 2.63 5.53
N GLY A 256 3.79 2.18 6.75
CA GLY A 256 4.08 0.82 7.23
C GLY A 256 3.37 -0.26 6.40
N PRO A 257 2.03 -0.26 6.33
CA PRO A 257 1.29 -1.15 5.42
C PRO A 257 1.75 -1.04 3.96
N ALA A 258 2.08 0.17 3.49
CA ALA A 258 2.58 0.37 2.14
C ALA A 258 3.92 -0.34 1.90
N ALA A 259 4.81 -0.30 2.87
CA ALA A 259 6.09 -0.99 2.86
C ALA A 259 5.90 -2.52 2.78
N SER A 260 4.99 -3.07 3.57
CA SER A 260 4.68 -4.50 3.56
C SER A 260 4.17 -4.95 2.18
N VAL A 261 3.25 -4.19 1.56
CA VAL A 261 2.76 -4.49 0.20
C VAL A 261 3.86 -4.39 -0.85
N ALA A 262 4.72 -3.38 -0.77
CA ALA A 262 5.85 -3.24 -1.68
C ALA A 262 6.82 -4.42 -1.58
N GLY A 263 7.12 -4.88 -0.35
CA GLY A 263 7.91 -6.07 -0.10
C GLY A 263 7.29 -7.34 -0.67
N ALA A 264 5.99 -7.54 -0.40
CA ALA A 264 5.25 -8.69 -0.92
C ALA A 264 5.26 -8.76 -2.45
N LEU A 265 5.03 -7.64 -3.13
CA LEU A 265 5.05 -7.55 -4.59
C LEU A 265 6.40 -7.95 -5.18
N MET A 266 7.47 -7.42 -4.61
CA MET A 266 8.82 -7.69 -5.11
C MET A 266 9.29 -9.10 -4.81
N TYR A 267 8.89 -9.66 -3.67
CA TYR A 267 9.33 -10.97 -3.21
C TYR A 267 8.49 -12.11 -3.79
N LEU A 268 7.17 -11.95 -3.89
CA LEU A 268 6.23 -13.00 -4.30
C LEU A 268 5.85 -12.94 -5.78
N LYS A 269 6.20 -11.86 -6.48
CA LYS A 269 6.01 -11.68 -7.94
C LYS A 269 4.57 -11.93 -8.42
N ILE A 270 3.57 -11.49 -7.62
CA ILE A 270 2.14 -11.70 -7.88
C ILE A 270 1.57 -10.58 -8.73
N SER A 271 0.72 -10.91 -9.71
CA SER A 271 -0.01 -9.95 -10.53
C SER A 271 -1.30 -9.46 -9.89
N ASP A 272 -2.22 -10.39 -9.62
CA ASP A 272 -3.55 -10.10 -9.10
C ASP A 272 -3.80 -10.91 -7.82
N GLY A 273 -4.16 -10.26 -6.74
CA GLY A 273 -4.39 -10.94 -5.49
C GLY A 273 -4.90 -10.06 -4.37
N ILE A 274 -5.26 -10.69 -3.28
CA ILE A 274 -5.62 -10.04 -2.03
C ILE A 274 -4.46 -10.20 -1.06
N TYR A 275 -3.92 -9.10 -0.65
CA TYR A 275 -2.83 -9.01 0.30
C TYR A 275 -3.35 -8.90 1.73
N PHE A 276 -2.68 -9.58 2.64
CA PHE A 276 -2.96 -9.58 4.06
C PHE A 276 -1.69 -9.34 4.86
N GLU A 277 -1.67 -8.32 5.67
CA GLU A 277 -0.68 -8.15 6.73
C GLU A 277 -1.33 -8.54 8.06
N VAL A 278 -1.06 -9.76 8.50
CA VAL A 278 -1.67 -10.35 9.70
C VAL A 278 -0.73 -10.19 10.89
N GLY A 279 -1.05 -9.27 11.77
CA GLY A 279 -0.32 -9.08 13.02
C GLY A 279 -0.80 -9.98 14.17
N GLY A 280 -0.49 -9.56 15.39
CA GLY A 280 -1.02 -10.18 16.61
C GLY A 280 -2.41 -9.66 17.01
N THR A 281 -2.79 -8.44 16.58
CA THR A 281 -4.01 -7.75 17.02
C THR A 281 -4.98 -7.44 15.89
N SER A 282 -4.47 -7.04 14.73
CA SER A 282 -5.28 -6.63 13.57
C SER A 282 -4.69 -7.18 12.27
N THR A 283 -5.51 -7.19 11.25
CA THR A 283 -5.12 -7.52 9.88
C THR A 283 -5.46 -6.35 8.95
N ASN A 284 -4.49 -5.96 8.14
CA ASN A 284 -4.67 -5.06 7.01
C ASN A 284 -4.89 -5.91 5.76
N ILE A 285 -5.94 -5.61 5.00
CA ILE A 285 -6.32 -6.33 3.78
C ILE A 285 -6.37 -5.34 2.63
N GLY A 286 -5.60 -5.59 1.58
CA GLY A 286 -5.56 -4.75 0.39
C GLY A 286 -5.54 -5.56 -0.90
N VAL A 287 -5.51 -4.86 -2.03
CA VAL A 287 -5.55 -5.45 -3.37
C VAL A 287 -4.26 -5.18 -4.12
N ILE A 288 -3.76 -6.22 -4.76
CA ILE A 288 -2.75 -6.15 -5.81
C ILE A 288 -3.46 -6.35 -7.14
N ARG A 289 -3.28 -5.45 -8.08
CA ARG A 289 -3.84 -5.53 -9.44
C ARG A 289 -2.78 -5.19 -10.47
N ASN A 290 -2.63 -6.05 -11.49
CA ASN A 290 -1.61 -5.89 -12.53
C ASN A 290 -0.19 -5.68 -11.97
N GLY A 291 0.17 -6.42 -10.90
CA GLY A 291 1.47 -6.31 -10.24
C GLY A 291 1.71 -4.99 -9.50
N ARG A 292 0.64 -4.28 -9.10
CA ARG A 292 0.70 -3.00 -8.37
C ARG A 292 -0.30 -2.97 -7.23
N PRO A 293 0.03 -2.30 -6.12
CA PRO A 293 -0.95 -2.10 -5.06
C PRO A 293 -2.00 -1.07 -5.50
N THR A 294 -3.23 -1.27 -5.08
CA THR A 294 -4.29 -0.29 -5.33
C THR A 294 -4.18 0.89 -4.37
N VAL A 295 -4.35 2.08 -4.91
CA VAL A 295 -4.22 3.35 -4.19
C VAL A 295 -5.53 4.11 -4.26
N LYS A 296 -5.95 4.67 -3.13
CA LYS A 296 -7.09 5.59 -3.00
C LYS A 296 -6.71 6.80 -2.17
N TYR A 297 -7.59 7.78 -2.16
CA TYR A 297 -7.46 8.89 -1.23
C TYR A 297 -7.77 8.43 0.20
N ALA A 298 -6.85 8.72 1.11
CA ALA A 298 -7.02 8.44 2.53
C ALA A 298 -8.22 9.19 3.11
N ARG A 299 -8.91 8.55 4.06
CA ARG A 299 -9.93 9.20 4.87
C ARG A 299 -9.41 9.41 6.29
N VAL A 300 -9.54 10.62 6.81
CA VAL A 300 -9.15 10.95 8.16
C VAL A 300 -10.41 11.36 8.94
N GLY A 301 -10.71 10.66 10.03
CA GLY A 301 -11.90 10.90 10.83
C GLY A 301 -13.22 10.85 10.05
N GLY A 302 -13.29 10.02 9.02
CA GLY A 302 -14.45 9.92 8.13
C GLY A 302 -14.50 10.97 7.00
N HIS A 303 -13.56 11.90 6.94
CA HIS A 303 -13.48 12.94 5.92
C HIS A 303 -12.55 12.53 4.77
N ASP A 304 -12.97 12.81 3.54
CA ASP A 304 -12.15 12.59 2.35
C ASP A 304 -11.00 13.62 2.30
N THR A 305 -9.83 13.15 1.86
CA THR A 305 -8.61 13.94 1.65
C THR A 305 -8.10 13.77 0.21
N TYR A 306 -7.06 14.52 -0.16
CA TYR A 306 -6.30 14.31 -1.40
C TYR A 306 -4.93 13.65 -1.16
N VAL A 307 -4.77 12.98 -0.03
CA VAL A 307 -3.56 12.18 0.25
C VAL A 307 -3.73 10.79 -0.35
N ASN A 308 -2.91 10.46 -1.32
CA ASN A 308 -2.84 9.11 -1.86
C ASN A 308 -2.25 8.15 -0.81
N SER A 309 -2.94 7.06 -0.55
CA SER A 309 -2.45 5.95 0.27
C SER A 309 -2.96 4.61 -0.28
N LEU A 310 -2.39 3.53 0.20
CA LEU A 310 -2.92 2.22 -0.11
C LEU A 310 -4.39 2.11 0.31
N ASP A 311 -5.19 1.46 -0.54
CA ASP A 311 -6.55 1.08 -0.17
C ASP A 311 -6.52 -0.19 0.68
N VAL A 312 -6.47 -0.02 1.99
CA VAL A 312 -6.48 -1.13 2.94
C VAL A 312 -7.73 -1.11 3.82
N ARG A 313 -8.25 -2.30 4.07
CA ARG A 313 -9.33 -2.55 5.04
C ARG A 313 -8.68 -3.11 6.32
N VAL A 314 -8.93 -2.46 7.45
CA VAL A 314 -8.41 -2.89 8.74
C VAL A 314 -9.49 -3.64 9.49
N ILE A 315 -9.20 -4.86 9.93
CA ILE A 315 -10.10 -5.66 10.74
C ILE A 315 -9.45 -6.10 12.05
N GLY A 316 -10.23 -6.18 13.12
CA GLY A 316 -9.78 -6.62 14.45
C GLY A 316 -9.70 -8.13 14.59
N ILE A 317 -9.20 -8.82 13.56
CA ILE A 317 -8.93 -10.26 13.54
C ILE A 317 -7.48 -10.48 13.15
N ALA A 318 -6.77 -11.31 13.92
CA ALA A 318 -5.34 -11.59 13.70
C ALA A 318 -4.96 -12.93 14.31
N GLY A 319 -3.67 -13.31 14.23
CA GLY A 319 -3.17 -14.54 14.84
C GLY A 319 -3.42 -14.64 16.34
N GLY A 320 -3.35 -13.50 17.05
CA GLY A 320 -3.55 -13.42 18.50
C GLY A 320 -4.98 -13.12 18.94
N SER A 321 -5.96 -13.07 18.05
CA SER A 321 -7.36 -12.82 18.42
C SER A 321 -7.88 -13.89 19.36
N MET A 322 -8.48 -13.44 20.47
CA MET A 322 -8.98 -14.29 21.53
C MET A 322 -10.41 -14.73 21.27
N VAL A 323 -10.73 -15.94 21.74
CA VAL A 323 -12.06 -16.53 21.62
C VAL A 323 -13.01 -15.97 22.66
N ARG A 324 -14.30 -15.79 22.28
CA ARG A 324 -15.40 -15.42 23.18
C ARG A 324 -16.42 -16.54 23.22
N VAL A 325 -16.91 -16.86 24.43
CA VAL A 325 -17.80 -17.98 24.65
C VAL A 325 -18.98 -17.59 25.53
N HIS A 326 -20.17 -17.95 25.11
CA HIS A 326 -21.38 -17.86 25.92
C HIS A 326 -22.04 -19.24 26.02
N GLY A 327 -22.22 -19.74 27.25
CA GLY A 327 -22.71 -21.11 27.46
C GLY A 327 -21.73 -22.15 26.89
N SER A 328 -22.20 -22.94 25.93
CA SER A 328 -21.44 -23.95 25.20
C SER A 328 -21.20 -23.57 23.72
N GLN A 329 -21.22 -22.25 23.41
CA GLN A 329 -21.06 -21.78 22.04
C GLN A 329 -19.98 -20.72 21.95
N ILE A 330 -19.17 -20.78 20.87
CA ILE A 330 -18.28 -19.67 20.48
C ILE A 330 -19.17 -18.59 19.88
N THR A 331 -19.23 -17.43 20.53
CA THR A 331 -20.02 -16.29 20.07
C THR A 331 -19.23 -15.41 19.12
N ASP A 332 -17.92 -15.29 19.34
CA ASP A 332 -17.06 -14.44 18.54
C ASP A 332 -15.57 -14.82 18.68
N VAL A 333 -14.73 -14.25 17.79
CA VAL A 333 -13.28 -14.23 17.88
C VAL A 333 -12.82 -12.79 17.67
N GLY A 334 -11.94 -12.29 18.56
CA GLY A 334 -11.57 -10.87 18.59
C GLY A 334 -12.71 -9.96 19.11
N PRO A 335 -12.62 -8.62 18.95
CA PRO A 335 -11.46 -7.90 18.44
C PRO A 335 -10.27 -7.81 19.41
N ARG A 336 -10.42 -8.26 20.69
CA ARG A 336 -9.31 -8.26 21.63
C ARG A 336 -8.36 -9.40 21.31
N SER A 337 -7.06 -9.09 21.38
CA SER A 337 -5.97 -10.06 21.24
C SER A 337 -5.34 -10.38 22.57
N ALA A 338 -4.62 -11.49 22.64
CA ALA A 338 -3.81 -11.87 23.78
C ALA A 338 -2.80 -10.77 24.16
N HIS A 339 -2.25 -10.06 23.19
CA HIS A 339 -1.35 -8.92 23.39
C HIS A 339 -2.01 -7.80 24.21
N ILE A 340 -3.24 -7.43 23.84
CA ILE A 340 -4.03 -6.42 24.55
C ILE A 340 -4.38 -6.88 25.97
N ALA A 341 -4.59 -8.19 26.15
CA ALA A 341 -4.89 -8.80 27.47
C ALA A 341 -3.64 -9.02 28.32
N GLY A 342 -2.43 -8.79 27.77
CA GLY A 342 -1.17 -9.09 28.48
C GLY A 342 -0.95 -10.58 28.76
N LEU A 343 -1.50 -11.46 27.89
CA LEU A 343 -1.39 -12.90 28.04
C LEU A 343 -0.48 -13.52 26.97
N PRO A 344 0.42 -14.46 27.35
CA PRO A 344 1.14 -15.28 26.38
C PRO A 344 0.18 -16.23 25.64
N TYR A 345 0.55 -16.61 24.40
CA TYR A 345 -0.21 -17.57 23.61
C TYR A 345 0.11 -18.99 24.09
N ALA A 346 -0.91 -19.80 24.33
CA ALA A 346 -0.71 -21.18 24.72
C ALA A 346 0.09 -21.98 23.68
N ALA A 347 -0.03 -21.66 22.38
CA ALA A 347 0.72 -22.32 21.32
C ALA A 347 2.25 -22.12 21.39
N PHE A 348 2.74 -21.12 22.14
CA PHE A 348 4.17 -20.88 22.30
C PHE A 348 4.72 -21.24 23.68
N ALA A 349 3.88 -21.83 24.55
CA ALA A 349 4.29 -22.33 25.85
C ALA A 349 4.94 -23.72 25.71
N ASP A 350 5.75 -24.10 26.70
CA ASP A 350 6.15 -25.53 26.85
C ASP A 350 4.93 -26.35 27.24
N PRO A 351 4.73 -27.58 26.73
CA PRO A 351 3.65 -28.46 27.17
C PRO A 351 3.68 -28.73 28.70
N ALA A 352 4.86 -28.74 29.30
CA ALA A 352 5.03 -28.94 30.73
C ALA A 352 4.47 -27.75 31.55
N ASP A 353 4.38 -26.54 30.96
CA ASP A 353 3.81 -25.37 31.63
C ASP A 353 2.27 -25.39 31.60
N ILE A 354 1.64 -26.24 30.76
CA ILE A 354 0.19 -26.33 30.60
C ILE A 354 -0.36 -27.55 31.31
N GLU A 355 -0.13 -27.63 32.61
CA GLU A 355 -0.65 -28.72 33.44
C GLU A 355 -2.09 -28.42 33.90
N GLU A 356 -2.98 -29.41 33.74
CA GLU A 356 -4.39 -29.34 34.19
C GLU A 356 -5.09 -28.00 33.83
N PRO A 357 -5.14 -27.64 32.56
CA PRO A 357 -5.66 -26.33 32.17
C PRO A 357 -7.17 -26.24 32.42
N HIS A 358 -7.59 -25.22 33.16
CA HIS A 358 -9.00 -24.90 33.37
C HIS A 358 -9.39 -23.66 32.58
N LEU A 359 -10.56 -23.69 31.95
CA LEU A 359 -11.08 -22.54 31.21
C LEU A 359 -11.51 -21.44 32.19
N GLU A 360 -11.03 -20.22 31.94
CA GLU A 360 -11.37 -19.00 32.68
C GLU A 360 -12.04 -18.00 31.75
N LEU A 361 -13.19 -17.45 32.16
CA LEU A 361 -13.81 -16.32 31.50
C LEU A 361 -13.32 -15.04 32.17
N PHE A 362 -12.98 -14.02 31.39
CA PHE A 362 -12.47 -12.78 31.92
C PHE A 362 -12.72 -11.58 30.98
N ARG A 363 -12.48 -10.40 31.51
CA ARG A 363 -12.58 -9.13 30.80
C ARG A 363 -11.16 -8.61 30.51
N PRO A 364 -10.75 -8.51 29.22
CA PRO A 364 -9.40 -8.06 28.85
C PRO A 364 -9.09 -6.61 29.27
N ARG A 365 -10.09 -5.72 29.19
CA ARG A 365 -9.99 -4.31 29.59
C ARG A 365 -11.27 -3.84 30.27
N PRO A 366 -11.23 -2.79 31.13
CA PRO A 366 -12.43 -2.14 31.63
C PRO A 366 -13.39 -1.77 30.48
N GLY A 367 -14.65 -2.16 30.62
CA GLY A 367 -15.68 -1.93 29.60
C GLY A 367 -15.85 -3.05 28.57
N ASP A 368 -14.90 -4.00 28.46
CA ASP A 368 -15.09 -5.19 27.62
C ASP A 368 -16.08 -6.18 28.28
N PRO A 369 -16.74 -7.06 27.49
CA PRO A 369 -17.55 -8.14 28.05
C PRO A 369 -16.68 -9.20 28.75
N GLU A 370 -17.26 -9.90 29.70
CA GLU A 370 -16.61 -10.93 30.54
C GLU A 370 -16.78 -12.33 29.95
N ASP A 371 -16.66 -12.45 28.67
CA ASP A 371 -16.86 -13.70 27.92
C ASP A 371 -15.63 -14.11 27.09
N TYR A 372 -14.49 -13.41 27.27
CA TYR A 372 -13.21 -13.82 26.69
C TYR A 372 -12.60 -15.01 27.43
N VAL A 373 -11.98 -15.90 26.68
CA VAL A 373 -11.43 -17.14 27.21
C VAL A 373 -9.92 -17.11 27.37
N ALA A 374 -9.46 -17.51 28.54
CA ALA A 374 -8.08 -17.92 28.81
C ALA A 374 -8.07 -19.31 29.45
N ILE A 375 -6.92 -19.92 29.55
CA ILE A 375 -6.70 -21.04 30.44
C ILE A 375 -5.90 -20.59 31.65
N ARG A 376 -6.21 -21.19 32.79
CA ARG A 376 -5.41 -21.12 34.01
C ARG A 376 -4.86 -22.51 34.30
N THR A 377 -3.54 -22.60 34.49
CA THR A 377 -2.85 -23.88 34.78
C THR A 377 -2.86 -24.15 36.27
N ARG A 378 -2.50 -25.39 36.67
CA ARG A 378 -2.31 -25.79 38.05
C ARG A 378 -1.31 -24.89 38.79
N SER A 379 -0.25 -24.46 38.13
CA SER A 379 0.74 -23.51 38.67
C SER A 379 0.23 -22.07 38.81
N GLY A 380 -1.00 -21.77 38.36
CA GLY A 380 -1.61 -20.43 38.40
C GLY A 380 -1.26 -19.58 37.16
N ASN A 381 -0.43 -20.02 36.25
CA ASN A 381 -0.11 -19.30 35.01
C ASN A 381 -1.34 -19.20 34.11
N ARG A 382 -1.42 -18.11 33.35
CA ARG A 382 -2.53 -17.85 32.42
C ARG A 382 -2.02 -17.78 30.99
N TYR A 383 -2.73 -18.40 30.05
CA TYR A 383 -2.44 -18.39 28.63
C TYR A 383 -3.71 -18.11 27.82
N ALA A 384 -3.54 -17.40 26.70
CA ALA A 384 -4.65 -17.14 25.79
C ALA A 384 -4.86 -18.29 24.80
N ILE A 385 -6.12 -18.60 24.52
CA ILE A 385 -6.53 -19.42 23.37
C ILE A 385 -6.80 -18.46 22.20
N THR A 386 -6.07 -18.64 21.10
CA THR A 386 -6.06 -17.73 19.95
C THR A 386 -6.25 -18.46 18.63
N ASN A 387 -6.40 -17.72 17.52
CA ASN A 387 -6.35 -18.29 16.17
C ASN A 387 -5.06 -19.07 15.92
N THR A 388 -3.92 -18.60 16.46
CA THR A 388 -2.63 -19.30 16.38
C THR A 388 -2.71 -20.68 17.05
N CYS A 389 -3.37 -20.79 18.20
CA CYS A 389 -3.57 -22.09 18.86
C CYS A 389 -4.40 -23.03 17.97
N ALA A 390 -5.52 -22.53 17.43
CA ALA A 390 -6.40 -23.32 16.57
C ALA A 390 -5.68 -23.80 15.29
N ALA A 391 -4.90 -22.93 14.65
CA ALA A 391 -4.13 -23.25 13.46
C ALA A 391 -3.06 -24.33 13.72
N ASN A 392 -2.38 -24.28 14.88
CA ASN A 392 -1.40 -25.30 15.26
C ASN A 392 -2.06 -26.65 15.57
N VAL A 393 -3.25 -26.67 16.20
CA VAL A 393 -4.02 -27.91 16.43
C VAL A 393 -4.39 -28.58 15.10
N LEU A 394 -4.81 -27.78 14.09
CA LEU A 394 -5.26 -28.29 12.79
C LEU A 394 -4.14 -28.47 11.76
N GLY A 395 -2.90 -28.11 12.11
CA GLY A 395 -1.74 -28.29 11.22
C GLY A 395 -1.63 -27.26 10.08
N TYR A 396 -2.35 -26.14 10.17
CA TYR A 396 -2.22 -25.06 9.19
C TYR A 396 -0.93 -24.25 9.35
N ALA A 397 -0.44 -24.07 10.58
CA ALA A 397 0.83 -23.42 10.87
C ALA A 397 1.99 -24.41 10.67
N LYS A 398 2.62 -24.38 9.50
CA LYS A 398 3.70 -25.31 9.14
C LYS A 398 5.05 -24.90 9.75
N ALA A 399 5.94 -25.88 9.95
CA ALA A 399 7.31 -25.63 10.38
C ALA A 399 8.02 -24.61 9.45
N GLY A 400 8.77 -23.69 10.05
CA GLY A 400 9.44 -22.60 9.35
C GLY A 400 8.59 -21.32 9.19
N TRP A 401 7.29 -21.37 9.48
CA TRP A 401 6.45 -20.17 9.50
C TRP A 401 6.36 -19.59 10.92
N HIS A 402 6.25 -18.27 11.01
CA HIS A 402 6.31 -17.55 12.29
C HIS A 402 5.22 -17.95 13.30
N ALA A 403 3.99 -18.27 12.86
CA ALA A 403 2.91 -18.74 13.75
C ALA A 403 3.03 -20.23 14.11
N HIS A 404 4.07 -20.93 13.63
CA HIS A 404 4.30 -22.32 14.04
C HIS A 404 4.74 -22.35 15.51
N GLY A 405 3.99 -23.06 16.32
CA GLY A 405 4.21 -23.24 17.74
C GLY A 405 4.20 -24.70 18.14
N ASN A 406 4.11 -24.95 19.42
CA ASN A 406 4.00 -26.30 19.97
C ASN A 406 2.55 -26.81 19.85
N ALA A 407 2.32 -27.75 18.96
CA ALA A 407 0.99 -28.32 18.74
C ALA A 407 0.46 -29.08 19.98
N ALA A 408 1.33 -29.67 20.83
CA ALA A 408 0.90 -30.33 22.06
C ALA A 408 0.36 -29.30 23.07
N SER A 409 1.07 -28.20 23.27
CA SER A 409 0.62 -27.10 24.14
C SER A 409 -0.69 -26.48 23.66
N ALA A 410 -0.79 -26.25 22.33
CA ALA A 410 -2.02 -25.75 21.70
C ALA A 410 -3.19 -26.74 21.91
N ARG A 411 -2.97 -28.04 21.82
CA ARG A 411 -3.96 -29.12 22.06
C ARG A 411 -4.42 -29.14 23.52
N LEU A 412 -3.49 -29.05 24.47
CA LEU A 412 -3.82 -29.02 25.91
C LEU A 412 -4.73 -27.82 26.23
N ALA A 413 -4.37 -26.65 25.73
CA ALA A 413 -5.19 -25.44 25.94
C ALA A 413 -6.56 -25.55 25.25
N MET A 414 -6.59 -26.04 24.00
CA MET A 414 -7.83 -26.19 23.23
C MET A 414 -8.74 -27.26 23.82
N ALA A 415 -8.21 -28.28 24.54
CA ALA A 415 -8.99 -29.30 25.21
C ALA A 415 -9.91 -28.70 26.31
N ALA A 416 -9.45 -27.68 27.04
CA ALA A 416 -10.29 -26.97 28.00
C ALA A 416 -11.47 -26.25 27.34
N LEU A 417 -11.26 -25.66 26.17
CA LEU A 417 -12.32 -25.06 25.36
C LEU A 417 -13.27 -26.14 24.79
N ALA A 418 -12.73 -27.23 24.24
CA ALA A 418 -13.48 -28.35 23.70
C ALA A 418 -14.41 -28.99 24.72
N ALA A 419 -13.93 -29.19 25.97
CA ALA A 419 -14.75 -29.69 27.08
C ALA A 419 -15.93 -28.74 27.38
N ARG A 420 -15.72 -27.41 27.36
CA ARG A 420 -16.77 -26.43 27.57
C ARG A 420 -17.82 -26.45 26.44
N LEU A 421 -17.39 -26.70 25.21
CA LEU A 421 -18.27 -26.75 24.01
C LEU A 421 -18.92 -28.12 23.83
N GLY A 422 -18.47 -29.17 24.52
CA GLY A 422 -18.96 -30.54 24.35
C GLY A 422 -18.58 -31.17 22.99
N VAL A 423 -17.38 -30.84 22.45
CA VAL A 423 -16.91 -31.30 21.15
C VAL A 423 -15.48 -31.80 21.21
N SER A 424 -14.95 -32.37 20.10
CA SER A 424 -13.53 -32.70 20.02
C SER A 424 -12.61 -31.47 19.95
N VAL A 425 -11.32 -31.67 20.23
CA VAL A 425 -10.31 -30.61 20.19
C VAL A 425 -10.21 -30.03 18.79
N GLU A 426 -10.23 -30.85 17.77
CA GLU A 426 -10.18 -30.47 16.38
C GLU A 426 -11.42 -29.66 15.96
N GLU A 427 -12.59 -30.10 16.42
CA GLU A 427 -13.85 -29.39 16.13
C GLU A 427 -13.89 -28.03 16.83
N ALA A 428 -13.41 -27.92 18.08
CA ALA A 428 -13.29 -26.64 18.76
C ALA A 428 -12.34 -25.69 18.01
N ALA A 429 -11.16 -26.18 17.60
CA ALA A 429 -10.20 -25.42 16.80
C ALA A 429 -10.78 -24.97 15.46
N ARG A 430 -11.51 -25.84 14.77
CA ARG A 430 -12.20 -25.53 13.50
C ARG A 430 -13.21 -24.40 13.69
N ARG A 431 -14.06 -24.48 14.70
CA ARG A 431 -15.06 -23.42 15.01
C ARG A 431 -14.42 -22.08 15.33
N VAL A 432 -13.25 -22.06 15.97
CA VAL A 432 -12.50 -20.82 16.20
C VAL A 432 -12.10 -20.17 14.87
N LEU A 433 -11.49 -20.92 13.96
CA LEU A 433 -11.07 -20.39 12.65
C LEU A 433 -12.26 -20.06 11.75
N GLU A 434 -13.37 -20.81 11.83
CA GLU A 434 -14.61 -20.47 11.10
C GLU A 434 -15.18 -19.11 11.53
N GLN A 435 -15.19 -18.82 12.83
CA GLN A 435 -15.64 -17.52 13.33
C GLN A 435 -14.73 -16.37 12.86
N ALA A 436 -13.42 -16.60 12.85
CA ALA A 436 -12.48 -15.64 12.27
C ALA A 436 -12.71 -15.45 10.76
N ALA A 437 -12.87 -16.54 10.01
CA ALA A 437 -13.11 -16.52 8.56
C ALA A 437 -14.42 -15.82 8.18
N ARG A 438 -15.49 -15.94 8.98
CA ARG A 438 -16.76 -15.22 8.76
C ARG A 438 -16.60 -13.70 8.74
N LYS A 439 -15.58 -13.15 9.39
CA LYS A 439 -15.26 -11.71 9.36
C LYS A 439 -14.34 -11.33 8.21
N VAL A 440 -13.47 -12.24 7.80
CA VAL A 440 -12.47 -12.02 6.74
C VAL A 440 -13.07 -12.18 5.35
N ILE A 441 -13.79 -13.27 5.10
CA ILE A 441 -14.30 -13.64 3.77
C ILE A 441 -15.15 -12.54 3.13
N PRO A 442 -16.12 -11.89 3.82
CA PRO A 442 -16.90 -10.81 3.22
C PRO A 442 -16.06 -9.63 2.77
N VAL A 443 -14.98 -9.30 3.49
CA VAL A 443 -14.06 -8.23 3.11
C VAL A 443 -13.31 -8.60 1.82
N VAL A 444 -12.87 -9.84 1.71
CA VAL A 444 -12.18 -10.35 0.51
C VAL A 444 -13.10 -10.36 -0.69
N GLU A 445 -14.33 -10.89 -0.57
CA GLU A 445 -15.30 -10.93 -1.67
C GLU A 445 -15.69 -9.52 -2.13
N ASN A 446 -15.85 -8.59 -1.19
CA ASN A 446 -16.11 -7.19 -1.52
C ASN A 446 -14.95 -6.57 -2.29
N LEU A 447 -13.70 -6.83 -1.92
CA LEU A 447 -12.52 -6.32 -2.62
C LEU A 447 -12.37 -6.94 -4.01
N ILE A 448 -12.63 -8.26 -4.16
CA ILE A 448 -12.65 -8.93 -5.46
C ILE A 448 -13.68 -8.27 -6.39
N ALA A 449 -14.89 -8.00 -5.89
CA ALA A 449 -15.96 -7.35 -6.66
C ALA A 449 -15.63 -5.88 -6.96
N GLU A 450 -15.20 -5.10 -5.98
CA GLU A 450 -14.89 -3.67 -6.11
C GLU A 450 -13.79 -3.40 -7.14
N TYR A 451 -12.76 -4.26 -7.16
CA TYR A 451 -11.62 -4.11 -8.07
C TYR A 451 -11.75 -4.97 -9.33
N ALA A 452 -12.89 -5.61 -9.54
CA ALA A 452 -13.15 -6.49 -10.69
C ALA A 452 -12.02 -7.50 -10.93
N LEU A 453 -11.49 -8.11 -9.85
CA LEU A 453 -10.49 -9.15 -9.96
C LEU A 453 -11.10 -10.42 -10.56
N ASP A 454 -10.33 -11.12 -11.41
CA ASP A 454 -10.70 -12.45 -11.84
C ASP A 454 -10.57 -13.41 -10.65
N ARG A 455 -11.71 -13.81 -10.06
CA ARG A 455 -11.73 -14.62 -8.85
C ARG A 455 -10.99 -15.94 -8.99
N ASP A 456 -11.04 -16.55 -10.18
CA ASP A 456 -10.39 -17.84 -10.45
C ASP A 456 -8.85 -17.71 -10.54
N GLN A 457 -8.35 -16.48 -10.65
CA GLN A 457 -6.94 -16.15 -10.75
C GLN A 457 -6.39 -15.43 -9.52
N ALA A 458 -7.28 -15.00 -8.60
CA ALA A 458 -6.89 -14.28 -7.40
C ALA A 458 -6.12 -15.21 -6.42
N VAL A 459 -5.04 -14.68 -5.86
CA VAL A 459 -4.20 -15.37 -4.88
C VAL A 459 -4.29 -14.62 -3.54
N LEU A 460 -4.44 -15.34 -2.43
CA LEU A 460 -4.33 -14.75 -1.10
C LEU A 460 -2.86 -14.70 -0.68
N VAL A 461 -2.36 -13.50 -0.42
CA VAL A 461 -0.96 -13.25 -0.05
C VAL A 461 -0.88 -12.93 1.42
N GLY A 462 -0.27 -13.79 2.21
CA GLY A 462 -0.15 -13.63 3.65
C GLY A 462 1.22 -13.14 4.09
N GLU A 463 1.23 -12.02 4.82
CA GLU A 463 2.39 -11.38 5.42
C GLU A 463 2.17 -11.18 6.93
N GLY A 464 3.25 -10.93 7.66
CA GLY A 464 3.21 -10.74 9.11
C GLY A 464 3.16 -12.03 9.91
N GLY A 465 3.49 -11.94 11.20
CA GLY A 465 3.69 -13.12 12.05
C GLY A 465 2.44 -13.98 12.26
N GLY A 466 1.24 -13.44 12.06
CA GLY A 466 -0.03 -14.16 12.19
C GLY A 466 -0.55 -14.77 10.88
N ALA A 467 0.10 -14.54 9.75
CA ALA A 467 -0.42 -14.94 8.42
C ALA A 467 -0.76 -16.44 8.33
N SER A 468 0.15 -17.28 8.76
CA SER A 468 -0.04 -18.74 8.72
C SER A 468 -1.07 -19.29 9.71
N ALA A 469 -1.52 -18.46 10.67
CA ALA A 469 -2.61 -18.81 11.57
C ALA A 469 -4.01 -18.59 10.96
N LEU A 470 -4.12 -17.81 9.89
CA LEU A 470 -5.41 -17.39 9.35
C LEU A 470 -5.57 -17.70 7.86
N ILE A 471 -4.60 -17.35 7.04
CA ILE A 471 -4.73 -17.34 5.57
C ILE A 471 -4.94 -18.75 4.97
N PRO A 472 -4.23 -19.81 5.37
CA PRO A 472 -4.44 -21.14 4.80
C PRO A 472 -5.89 -21.62 4.96
N PHE A 473 -6.48 -21.41 6.14
CA PHE A 473 -7.87 -21.77 6.40
C PHE A 473 -8.86 -20.93 5.57
N VAL A 474 -8.66 -19.62 5.50
CA VAL A 474 -9.50 -18.71 4.68
C VAL A 474 -9.43 -19.11 3.20
N ALA A 475 -8.22 -19.40 2.70
CA ALA A 475 -8.01 -19.84 1.31
C ALA A 475 -8.74 -21.15 1.00
N GLU A 476 -8.69 -22.13 1.91
CA GLU A 476 -9.42 -23.39 1.79
C GLU A 476 -10.94 -23.14 1.71
N GLN A 477 -11.49 -22.31 2.61
CA GLN A 477 -12.92 -21.99 2.62
C GLN A 477 -13.37 -21.27 1.34
N MET A 478 -12.52 -20.41 0.79
CA MET A 478 -12.80 -19.64 -0.43
C MET A 478 -12.44 -20.41 -1.71
N LYS A 479 -11.74 -21.53 -1.61
CA LYS A 479 -11.17 -22.30 -2.74
C LYS A 479 -10.25 -21.44 -3.61
N LEU A 480 -9.42 -20.63 -2.98
CA LEU A 480 -8.43 -19.79 -3.62
C LEU A 480 -7.02 -20.30 -3.34
N ALA A 481 -6.09 -20.03 -4.24
CA ALA A 481 -4.67 -20.26 -3.98
C ALA A 481 -4.16 -19.26 -2.92
N PHE A 482 -3.11 -19.64 -2.19
CA PHE A 482 -2.47 -18.73 -1.25
C PHE A 482 -0.94 -18.88 -1.28
N GLN A 483 -0.27 -17.81 -0.87
CA GLN A 483 1.17 -17.77 -0.65
C GLN A 483 1.46 -17.07 0.68
N ILE A 484 2.47 -17.54 1.41
CA ILE A 484 2.97 -16.91 2.63
C ILE A 484 4.46 -16.69 2.44
N SER A 485 4.95 -15.47 2.70
CA SER A 485 6.36 -15.12 2.60
C SER A 485 7.18 -15.87 3.67
N GLN A 486 8.38 -16.30 3.29
CA GLN A 486 9.32 -16.92 4.22
C GLN A 486 9.91 -15.92 5.21
N ASP A 487 10.09 -14.66 4.78
CA ASP A 487 10.62 -13.54 5.58
C ASP A 487 9.53 -12.57 6.03
N ALA A 488 8.33 -13.11 6.32
CA ALA A 488 7.15 -12.33 6.68
C ALA A 488 7.39 -11.31 7.81
N GLU A 489 8.32 -11.59 8.74
CA GLU A 489 8.64 -10.71 9.85
C GLU A 489 9.41 -9.43 9.47
N VAL A 490 10.14 -9.44 8.33
CA VAL A 490 10.94 -8.30 7.86
C VAL A 490 10.53 -7.79 6.48
N ILE A 491 9.41 -8.29 5.95
CA ILE A 491 8.94 -7.96 4.60
C ILE A 491 8.72 -6.46 4.40
N SER A 492 8.23 -5.75 5.41
CA SER A 492 8.08 -4.29 5.37
C SER A 492 9.44 -3.59 5.20
N SER A 493 10.45 -4.01 5.94
CA SER A 493 11.80 -3.45 5.80
C SER A 493 12.40 -3.78 4.42
N ILE A 494 12.14 -4.97 3.86
CA ILE A 494 12.52 -5.32 2.48
C ILE A 494 11.82 -4.39 1.49
N GLY A 495 10.52 -4.17 1.66
CA GLY A 495 9.75 -3.26 0.81
C GLY A 495 10.26 -1.83 0.85
N VAL A 496 10.68 -1.35 2.02
CA VAL A 496 11.31 -0.03 2.17
C VAL A 496 12.66 0.02 1.43
N ALA A 497 13.51 -1.02 1.59
CA ALA A 497 14.83 -1.07 0.94
C ALA A 497 14.74 -1.09 -0.60
N LEU A 498 13.68 -1.69 -1.14
CA LEU A 498 13.48 -1.90 -2.57
C LEU A 498 12.53 -0.88 -3.21
N ALA A 499 11.93 0.02 -2.42
CA ALA A 499 10.97 0.99 -2.90
C ALA A 499 11.56 1.95 -3.94
N LEU A 500 10.71 2.38 -4.87
CA LEU A 500 11.03 3.36 -5.91
C LEU A 500 10.49 4.74 -5.50
N VAL A 501 11.13 5.78 -5.99
CA VAL A 501 10.53 7.12 -5.97
C VAL A 501 9.24 7.05 -6.78
N ARG A 502 8.16 7.61 -6.23
CA ARG A 502 6.85 7.64 -6.88
C ARG A 502 6.21 9.01 -6.69
N GLU A 503 5.67 9.58 -7.75
CA GLU A 503 4.82 10.75 -7.68
C GLU A 503 3.63 10.60 -8.63
N THR A 504 2.48 11.11 -8.20
CA THR A 504 1.24 11.06 -8.98
C THR A 504 0.70 12.47 -9.16
N VAL A 505 0.54 12.88 -10.40
CA VAL A 505 -0.13 14.11 -10.79
C VAL A 505 -1.52 13.75 -11.32
N GLU A 506 -2.55 14.37 -10.78
CA GLU A 506 -3.94 14.13 -11.18
C GLU A 506 -4.64 15.45 -11.47
N ARG A 507 -5.36 15.50 -12.60
CA ARG A 507 -6.13 16.66 -13.04
C ARG A 507 -7.49 16.23 -13.58
N VAL A 508 -8.50 17.09 -13.47
CA VAL A 508 -9.75 16.95 -14.20
C VAL A 508 -9.58 17.61 -15.56
N ILE A 509 -9.58 16.83 -16.63
CA ILE A 509 -9.40 17.31 -18.00
C ILE A 509 -10.53 16.71 -18.85
N PRO A 510 -11.61 17.49 -19.09
CA PRO A 510 -12.71 17.06 -19.94
C PRO A 510 -12.22 16.80 -21.37
N ASN A 511 -12.50 15.59 -21.89
CA ASN A 511 -12.10 15.20 -23.25
C ASN A 511 -10.61 15.42 -23.53
N ALA A 512 -9.75 14.95 -22.61
CA ALA A 512 -8.30 15.15 -22.67
C ALA A 512 -7.74 14.92 -24.07
N THR A 513 -7.03 15.93 -24.58
CA THR A 513 -6.32 15.87 -25.87
C THR A 513 -4.95 15.23 -25.70
N GLU A 514 -4.29 14.90 -26.81
CA GLU A 514 -2.92 14.37 -26.82
C GLU A 514 -1.94 15.33 -26.12
N ASP A 515 -2.05 16.63 -26.39
CA ASP A 515 -1.23 17.68 -25.76
C ASP A 515 -1.44 17.72 -24.24
N ASP A 516 -2.68 17.54 -23.77
CA ASP A 516 -2.99 17.48 -22.36
C ASP A 516 -2.32 16.26 -21.70
N LEU A 517 -2.37 15.10 -22.35
CA LEU A 517 -1.72 13.89 -21.86
C LEU A 517 -0.20 14.04 -21.80
N GLN A 518 0.42 14.64 -22.81
CA GLN A 518 1.87 14.92 -22.82
C GLN A 518 2.28 15.92 -21.76
N ARG A 519 1.44 16.94 -21.50
CA ARG A 519 1.70 17.93 -20.46
C ARG A 519 1.68 17.29 -19.06
N ILE A 520 0.65 16.52 -18.73
CA ILE A 520 0.55 15.87 -17.41
C ILE A 520 1.64 14.80 -17.21
N LYS A 521 2.05 14.12 -18.31
CA LYS A 521 3.16 13.17 -18.31
C LYS A 521 4.48 13.86 -17.94
N ARG A 522 4.76 15.01 -18.54
CA ARG A 522 5.95 15.83 -18.21
C ARG A 522 5.91 16.31 -16.76
N GLU A 523 4.78 16.82 -16.30
CA GLU A 523 4.62 17.28 -14.91
C GLU A 523 4.93 16.14 -13.90
N ALA A 524 4.44 14.94 -14.16
CA ALA A 524 4.71 13.80 -13.29
C ALA A 524 6.18 13.37 -13.33
N TYR A 525 6.79 13.38 -14.52
CA TYR A 525 8.22 13.11 -14.69
C TYR A 525 9.08 14.10 -13.88
N ASP A 526 8.87 15.41 -14.09
CA ASP A 526 9.62 16.46 -13.42
C ASP A 526 9.44 16.39 -11.89
N ALA A 527 8.22 16.07 -11.44
CA ALA A 527 7.92 15.89 -10.04
C ALA A 527 8.67 14.71 -9.43
N ALA A 528 8.75 13.56 -10.11
CA ALA A 528 9.51 12.39 -9.64
C ALA A 528 11.01 12.67 -9.57
N VAL A 529 11.58 13.37 -10.56
CA VAL A 529 12.99 13.80 -10.55
C VAL A 529 13.26 14.72 -9.35
N LYS A 530 12.36 15.67 -9.09
CA LYS A 530 12.46 16.55 -7.91
C LYS A 530 12.42 15.79 -6.58
N LEU A 531 11.69 14.68 -6.52
CA LEU A 531 11.64 13.79 -5.34
C LEU A 531 12.89 12.93 -5.17
N GLY A 532 13.81 12.94 -6.12
CA GLY A 532 15.08 12.22 -6.07
C GLY A 532 15.19 11.02 -6.99
N ALA A 533 14.27 10.85 -7.96
CA ALA A 533 14.44 9.84 -9.00
C ALA A 533 15.54 10.24 -9.99
N ALA A 534 16.38 9.28 -10.39
CA ALA A 534 17.34 9.49 -11.46
C ALA A 534 16.58 9.65 -12.80
N PRO A 535 16.83 10.73 -13.57
CA PRO A 535 16.03 11.05 -14.76
C PRO A 535 15.92 9.91 -15.78
N GLU A 536 17.01 9.16 -15.98
CA GLU A 536 17.08 8.03 -16.92
C GLU A 536 16.24 6.82 -16.49
N ASN A 537 15.83 6.76 -15.22
CA ASN A 537 15.08 5.64 -14.65
C ASN A 537 13.59 5.97 -14.43
N VAL A 538 13.14 7.16 -14.81
CA VAL A 538 11.75 7.56 -14.60
C VAL A 538 10.85 7.02 -15.71
N GLU A 539 9.88 6.22 -15.31
CA GLU A 539 8.78 5.77 -16.16
C GLU A 539 7.48 6.47 -15.74
N VAL A 540 6.70 6.96 -16.71
CA VAL A 540 5.42 7.60 -16.43
C VAL A 540 4.29 6.81 -17.06
N MET A 541 3.30 6.46 -16.25
CA MET A 541 2.07 5.80 -16.69
C MET A 541 0.90 6.77 -16.60
N ILE A 542 0.02 6.73 -17.62
CA ILE A 542 -1.21 7.52 -17.66
C ILE A 542 -2.42 6.61 -17.47
N GLU A 543 -3.33 7.04 -16.62
CA GLU A 543 -4.66 6.47 -16.42
C GLU A 543 -5.71 7.55 -16.66
N VAL A 544 -6.78 7.21 -17.36
CA VAL A 544 -7.90 8.11 -17.61
C VAL A 544 -9.17 7.49 -17.04
N ASP A 545 -9.83 8.21 -16.15
CA ASP A 545 -11.16 7.87 -15.66
C ASP A 545 -12.23 8.67 -16.45
N PRO A 546 -12.95 8.02 -17.36
CA PRO A 546 -13.90 8.72 -18.21
C PRO A 546 -15.16 9.17 -17.47
N GLN A 547 -15.50 8.55 -16.34
CA GLN A 547 -16.68 8.92 -15.54
C GLN A 547 -16.45 10.24 -14.80
N THR A 548 -15.27 10.41 -14.23
CA THR A 548 -14.88 11.62 -13.49
C THR A 548 -14.08 12.60 -14.34
N GLN A 549 -13.75 12.25 -15.59
CA GLN A 549 -12.90 13.01 -16.50
C GLN A 549 -11.53 13.34 -15.90
N ARG A 550 -11.03 12.47 -15.05
CA ARG A 550 -9.72 12.61 -14.41
C ARG A 550 -8.66 11.93 -15.22
N VAL A 551 -7.56 12.64 -15.42
CA VAL A 551 -6.31 12.11 -15.96
C VAL A 551 -5.31 12.04 -14.83
N ARG A 552 -4.75 10.86 -14.63
CA ARG A 552 -3.73 10.58 -13.63
C ARG A 552 -2.46 10.14 -14.32
N ALA A 553 -1.35 10.84 -14.07
CA ALA A 553 -0.02 10.43 -14.49
C ALA A 553 0.79 10.02 -13.26
N THR A 554 1.25 8.78 -13.21
CA THR A 554 2.08 8.25 -12.12
C THR A 554 3.48 8.01 -12.66
N ALA A 555 4.44 8.77 -12.15
CA ALA A 555 5.86 8.61 -12.42
C ALA A 555 6.51 7.75 -11.34
N THR A 556 7.32 6.78 -11.73
CA THR A 556 8.11 5.93 -10.84
C THR A 556 9.54 5.83 -11.35
N GLY A 557 10.51 5.84 -10.43
CA GLY A 557 11.91 5.74 -10.81
C GLY A 557 12.81 5.35 -9.64
N ALA A 558 13.96 4.77 -9.91
CA ALA A 558 14.99 4.53 -8.90
C ALA A 558 15.68 5.85 -8.54
N SER A 559 16.12 5.99 -7.30
CA SER A 559 16.85 7.17 -6.81
C SER A 559 18.33 7.19 -7.18
N GLU A 560 18.84 6.12 -7.79
CA GLU A 560 20.23 5.95 -8.20
C GLU A 560 20.29 5.30 -9.58
N MET A 561 21.44 5.41 -10.27
CA MET A 561 21.70 4.60 -11.46
C MET A 561 21.68 3.12 -11.02
N ARG A 562 20.57 2.45 -11.24
CA ARG A 562 20.57 0.99 -11.26
C ARG A 562 21.42 0.60 -12.47
N ALA A 563 22.47 -0.17 -12.25
CA ALA A 563 23.06 -0.89 -13.35
C ALA A 563 21.96 -1.78 -13.94
N GLN A 564 21.37 -1.35 -15.05
CA GLN A 564 20.27 -2.05 -15.74
C GLN A 564 20.59 -3.51 -16.09
N ASP A 565 21.87 -3.88 -16.04
CA ASP A 565 22.40 -5.19 -16.45
C ASP A 565 22.60 -6.18 -15.29
N LEU A 566 22.28 -5.83 -14.02
CA LEU A 566 22.57 -6.69 -12.87
C LEU A 566 21.37 -7.51 -12.35
N LEU A 567 20.17 -7.21 -12.81
CA LEU A 567 19.04 -8.10 -12.55
C LEU A 567 19.18 -9.34 -13.42
N LYS A 568 19.25 -10.50 -12.79
CA LYS A 568 19.30 -11.78 -13.49
C LYS A 568 18.02 -11.93 -14.32
N ASP A 569 18.14 -11.66 -15.62
CA ASP A 569 17.05 -11.86 -16.56
C ASP A 569 16.62 -13.33 -16.52
N VAL A 570 15.35 -13.60 -16.24
CA VAL A 570 14.81 -14.95 -16.38
C VAL A 570 14.86 -15.36 -17.85
N SER A 571 15.34 -16.56 -18.11
CA SER A 571 15.32 -17.15 -19.45
C SER A 571 13.87 -17.27 -19.96
N GLU A 572 13.67 -17.45 -21.27
CA GLU A 572 12.33 -17.75 -21.79
C GLU A 572 11.74 -19.02 -21.17
N GLN A 573 12.59 -19.98 -20.85
CA GLN A 573 12.17 -21.24 -20.24
C GLN A 573 11.65 -21.04 -18.82
N GLU A 574 12.39 -20.29 -18.00
CA GLU A 574 11.98 -19.94 -16.63
C GLU A 574 10.71 -19.10 -16.64
N ALA A 575 10.60 -18.11 -17.54
CA ALA A 575 9.38 -17.30 -17.70
C ALA A 575 8.17 -18.18 -18.12
N ARG A 576 8.38 -19.16 -19.00
CA ARG A 576 7.34 -20.13 -19.39
C ARG A 576 6.92 -21.03 -18.21
N ASP A 577 7.87 -21.44 -17.37
CA ASP A 577 7.58 -22.24 -16.18
C ASP A 577 6.78 -21.43 -15.15
N ILE A 578 7.11 -20.14 -14.97
CA ILE A 578 6.32 -19.19 -14.15
C ILE A 578 4.90 -19.05 -14.71
N ALA A 579 4.76 -18.87 -16.04
CA ALA A 579 3.46 -18.79 -16.69
C ALA A 579 2.64 -20.07 -16.50
N ALA A 580 3.24 -21.22 -16.72
CA ALA A 580 2.61 -22.53 -16.62
C ALA A 580 2.15 -22.80 -15.17
N GLY A 581 3.02 -22.56 -14.20
CA GLY A 581 2.69 -22.67 -12.78
C GLY A 581 1.51 -21.77 -12.37
N SER A 582 1.54 -20.50 -12.81
CA SER A 582 0.47 -19.53 -12.55
C SER A 582 -0.85 -19.86 -13.24
N MET A 583 -0.82 -20.56 -14.37
CA MET A 583 -2.03 -21.01 -15.11
C MET A 583 -2.55 -22.37 -14.61
N GLY A 584 -1.79 -23.08 -13.77
CA GLY A 584 -2.09 -24.48 -13.41
C GLY A 584 -2.03 -25.43 -14.62
N LEU A 585 -1.19 -25.15 -15.62
CA LEU A 585 -1.08 -25.91 -16.85
C LEU A 585 0.29 -26.58 -16.96
N PRO A 586 0.36 -27.76 -17.65
CA PRO A 586 1.64 -28.32 -18.07
C PRO A 586 2.36 -27.36 -19.02
N ARG A 587 3.69 -27.27 -18.89
CA ARG A 587 4.56 -26.38 -19.70
C ARG A 587 4.32 -26.50 -21.21
N GLU A 588 4.06 -27.70 -21.69
CA GLU A 588 3.85 -28.00 -23.12
C GLU A 588 2.58 -27.36 -23.69
N ARG A 589 1.62 -27.00 -22.82
CA ARG A 589 0.39 -26.30 -23.18
C ARG A 589 0.49 -24.78 -23.12
N VAL A 590 1.67 -24.25 -22.78
CA VAL A 590 1.92 -22.82 -22.67
C VAL A 590 2.88 -22.39 -23.76
N ARG A 591 2.46 -21.43 -24.59
CA ARG A 591 3.24 -20.95 -25.75
C ARG A 591 3.53 -19.47 -25.60
N LEU A 592 4.72 -19.05 -26.06
CA LEU A 592 5.04 -17.65 -26.28
C LEU A 592 4.26 -17.17 -27.51
N VAL A 593 3.44 -16.13 -27.38
CA VAL A 593 2.56 -15.63 -28.45
C VAL A 593 2.90 -14.20 -28.88
N ALA A 594 3.54 -13.42 -28.01
CA ALA A 594 4.10 -12.11 -28.33
C ALA A 594 5.25 -11.81 -27.38
N ALA A 595 6.14 -10.92 -27.80
CA ALA A 595 7.22 -10.42 -26.95
C ALA A 595 7.55 -8.97 -27.32
N THR A 596 8.00 -8.22 -26.33
CA THR A 596 8.74 -6.96 -26.48
C THR A 596 10.17 -7.17 -26.02
N ASP A 597 11.01 -6.15 -26.09
CA ASP A 597 12.39 -6.24 -25.59
C ASP A 597 12.47 -6.54 -24.10
N GLN A 598 11.43 -6.24 -23.35
CA GLN A 598 11.40 -6.31 -21.89
C GLN A 598 10.32 -7.25 -21.32
N MET A 599 9.37 -7.72 -22.14
CA MET A 599 8.28 -8.60 -21.70
C MET A 599 8.01 -9.73 -22.64
N ARG A 600 7.57 -10.86 -22.10
CA ARG A 600 7.14 -12.05 -22.84
C ARG A 600 5.69 -12.34 -22.50
N VAL A 601 4.85 -12.53 -23.53
CA VAL A 601 3.43 -12.83 -23.37
C VAL A 601 3.20 -14.30 -23.69
N PHE A 602 2.80 -15.05 -22.68
CA PHE A 602 2.49 -16.48 -22.80
C PHE A 602 0.99 -16.70 -22.80
N GLN A 603 0.54 -17.66 -23.61
CA GLN A 603 -0.85 -18.08 -23.69
C GLN A 603 -0.95 -19.60 -23.51
N GLY A 604 -1.90 -20.02 -22.69
CA GLY A 604 -2.25 -21.41 -22.50
C GLY A 604 -3.55 -21.79 -23.19
N GLU A 605 -3.85 -23.08 -23.27
CA GLU A 605 -5.15 -23.61 -23.72
C GLU A 605 -5.75 -24.50 -22.62
N LEU A 606 -6.94 -24.12 -22.16
CA LEU A 606 -7.70 -24.84 -21.13
C LEU A 606 -9.06 -25.26 -21.71
N GLU A 607 -9.37 -26.56 -21.62
CA GLU A 607 -10.73 -27.05 -21.92
C GLU A 607 -11.50 -27.28 -20.64
N GLU A 608 -12.53 -26.46 -20.38
CA GLU A 608 -13.47 -26.67 -19.29
C GLU A 608 -14.74 -27.39 -19.75
N ARG A 609 -15.18 -28.39 -19.01
CA ARG A 609 -16.47 -29.03 -19.19
C ARG A 609 -17.48 -28.45 -18.23
N ARG A 610 -18.41 -27.62 -18.73
CA ARG A 610 -19.52 -27.10 -17.96
C ARG A 610 -20.75 -28.03 -18.14
N LEU A 611 -21.33 -28.45 -17.02
CA LEU A 611 -22.49 -29.37 -17.00
C LEU A 611 -22.29 -30.70 -17.76
N ARG A 612 -21.06 -31.24 -17.82
CA ARG A 612 -20.66 -32.50 -18.54
C ARG A 612 -20.92 -32.51 -20.05
N ILE A 613 -21.58 -31.50 -20.62
CA ILE A 613 -22.04 -31.48 -22.02
C ILE A 613 -21.38 -30.37 -22.85
N PHE A 614 -21.15 -29.17 -22.28
CA PHE A 614 -20.57 -28.05 -23.02
C PHE A 614 -19.07 -27.94 -22.77
N LYS A 615 -18.26 -28.01 -23.84
CA LYS A 615 -16.83 -27.71 -23.82
C LYS A 615 -16.65 -26.21 -24.03
N ARG A 616 -16.05 -25.50 -23.07
CA ARG A 616 -15.58 -24.13 -23.23
C ARG A 616 -14.07 -24.15 -23.32
N ARG A 617 -13.53 -23.56 -24.38
CA ARG A 617 -12.07 -23.30 -24.48
C ARG A 617 -11.79 -21.94 -23.86
N ARG A 618 -10.87 -21.89 -22.90
CA ARG A 618 -10.31 -20.65 -22.37
C ARG A 618 -8.84 -20.55 -22.79
N ARG A 619 -8.39 -19.33 -23.01
CA ARG A 619 -7.01 -19.00 -23.37
C ARG A 619 -6.40 -18.09 -22.31
N PRO A 620 -5.95 -18.65 -21.16
CA PRO A 620 -5.29 -17.88 -20.14
C PRO A 620 -4.01 -17.24 -20.67
N VAL A 621 -3.75 -15.99 -20.25
CA VAL A 621 -2.61 -15.19 -20.69
C VAL A 621 -1.82 -14.68 -19.50
N ARG A 622 -0.48 -14.69 -19.63
CA ARG A 622 0.48 -14.09 -18.71
C ARG A 622 1.48 -13.25 -19.47
N ALA A 623 1.58 -11.96 -19.16
CA ALA A 623 2.70 -11.13 -19.59
C ALA A 623 3.71 -11.06 -18.45
N ILE A 624 4.94 -11.49 -18.72
CA ILE A 624 6.01 -11.64 -17.72
C ILE A 624 7.17 -10.76 -18.14
N ASP A 625 7.68 -9.93 -17.24
CA ASP A 625 8.86 -9.10 -17.48
C ASP A 625 10.16 -9.92 -17.37
N ARG A 626 11.30 -9.27 -17.65
CA ARG A 626 12.61 -9.91 -17.55
C ARG A 626 12.95 -10.38 -16.15
N GLU A 627 12.38 -9.78 -15.12
CA GLU A 627 12.60 -10.13 -13.72
C GLU A 627 11.74 -11.34 -13.27
N GLY A 628 10.89 -11.86 -14.16
CA GLY A 628 9.97 -12.97 -13.89
C GLY A 628 8.70 -12.53 -13.12
N VAL A 629 8.40 -11.23 -13.09
CA VAL A 629 7.16 -10.72 -12.49
C VAL A 629 6.02 -10.80 -13.50
N ILE A 630 4.88 -11.32 -13.09
CA ILE A 630 3.68 -11.34 -13.92
C ILE A 630 3.05 -9.94 -13.86
N ARG A 631 3.05 -9.21 -15.00
CA ARG A 631 2.51 -7.86 -15.11
C ARG A 631 1.06 -7.82 -15.57
N VAL A 632 0.63 -8.78 -16.37
CA VAL A 632 -0.76 -8.96 -16.79
C VAL A 632 -1.14 -10.42 -16.65
N GLN A 633 -2.29 -10.66 -16.01
CA GLN A 633 -2.84 -11.99 -15.79
C GLN A 633 -4.32 -12.00 -16.17
N ARG A 634 -4.72 -12.86 -17.12
CA ARG A 634 -6.13 -12.99 -17.54
C ARG A 634 -6.48 -14.44 -17.77
N SER A 635 -7.73 -14.82 -17.42
CA SER A 635 -8.23 -16.18 -17.57
C SER A 635 -8.63 -16.54 -19.00
N ASP A 636 -8.99 -15.53 -19.82
CA ASP A 636 -9.32 -15.69 -21.24
C ASP A 636 -9.05 -14.40 -21.97
N ALA A 637 -8.13 -14.38 -22.94
CA ALA A 637 -7.78 -13.18 -23.68
C ALA A 637 -7.31 -13.48 -25.12
N VAL A 638 -7.41 -12.49 -25.98
CA VAL A 638 -6.81 -12.48 -27.32
C VAL A 638 -5.50 -11.69 -27.25
N VAL A 639 -4.43 -12.27 -27.81
CA VAL A 639 -3.11 -11.62 -27.87
C VAL A 639 -2.76 -11.37 -29.33
N ILE A 640 -2.28 -10.15 -29.62
CA ILE A 640 -1.80 -9.73 -30.94
C ILE A 640 -0.42 -9.11 -30.77
N GLY A 641 0.57 -9.66 -31.48
CA GLY A 641 1.87 -9.02 -31.65
C GLY A 641 1.79 -7.98 -32.77
N ALA A 642 2.39 -6.82 -32.54
CA ALA A 642 2.44 -5.69 -33.47
C ALA A 642 3.80 -5.00 -33.38
N SER A 643 4.00 -3.94 -34.16
CA SER A 643 5.08 -2.98 -34.00
C SER A 643 4.50 -1.61 -33.60
N ALA A 644 5.34 -0.68 -33.15
CA ALA A 644 4.90 0.68 -32.84
C ALA A 644 4.17 1.34 -34.02
N ALA A 645 4.64 1.09 -35.25
CA ALA A 645 4.00 1.60 -36.48
C ALA A 645 2.59 1.03 -36.71
N THR A 646 2.33 -0.21 -36.33
CA THR A 646 1.06 -0.91 -36.60
C THR A 646 0.17 -1.02 -35.37
N GLY A 647 0.68 -0.68 -34.19
CA GLY A 647 0.04 -0.87 -32.89
C GLY A 647 -1.33 -0.20 -32.78
N LEU A 648 -1.47 1.06 -33.24
CA LEU A 648 -2.73 1.79 -33.22
C LEU A 648 -3.79 1.20 -34.14
N ASP A 649 -3.40 0.73 -35.33
CA ASP A 649 -4.33 0.07 -36.25
C ASP A 649 -4.81 -1.28 -35.70
N GLN A 650 -3.91 -2.02 -35.03
CA GLN A 650 -4.30 -3.26 -34.37
C GLN A 650 -5.20 -2.98 -33.14
N LEU A 651 -4.91 -1.92 -32.36
CA LEU A 651 -5.78 -1.49 -31.25
C LEU A 651 -7.20 -1.19 -31.74
N ARG A 652 -7.32 -0.43 -32.85
CA ARG A 652 -8.62 -0.13 -33.47
C ARG A 652 -9.35 -1.42 -33.85
N ARG A 653 -8.68 -2.33 -34.58
CA ARG A 653 -9.28 -3.59 -35.04
C ARG A 653 -9.76 -4.45 -33.89
N VAL A 654 -8.94 -4.63 -32.86
CA VAL A 654 -9.29 -5.42 -31.68
C VAL A 654 -10.47 -4.80 -30.95
N TRP A 655 -10.45 -3.48 -30.78
CA TRP A 655 -11.54 -2.75 -30.13
C TRP A 655 -12.87 -2.98 -30.83
N GLU A 656 -12.92 -2.80 -32.15
CA GLU A 656 -14.12 -2.99 -32.97
C GLU A 656 -14.59 -4.45 -32.97
N GLN A 657 -13.68 -5.42 -33.01
CA GLN A 657 -14.01 -6.85 -33.03
C GLN A 657 -14.54 -7.39 -31.71
N VAL A 658 -14.09 -6.84 -30.58
CA VAL A 658 -14.41 -7.34 -29.23
C VAL A 658 -15.53 -6.55 -28.59
N THR A 659 -15.82 -5.34 -29.06
CA THR A 659 -16.97 -4.54 -28.59
C THR A 659 -18.28 -5.27 -28.88
N ILE A 660 -19.13 -5.38 -27.85
CA ILE A 660 -20.44 -6.02 -27.96
C ILE A 660 -21.52 -4.94 -27.90
N TYR A 661 -22.42 -5.00 -28.87
CA TYR A 661 -23.62 -4.17 -28.90
C TYR A 661 -24.81 -5.03 -28.44
N ASN A 662 -25.44 -4.66 -27.33
CA ASN A 662 -26.57 -5.38 -26.76
C ASN A 662 -27.72 -4.40 -26.48
N GLY A 663 -28.57 -4.21 -27.49
CA GLY A 663 -29.63 -3.20 -27.45
C GLY A 663 -29.06 -1.80 -27.26
N ASP A 664 -29.48 -1.11 -26.16
CA ASP A 664 -29.05 0.26 -25.87
C ASP A 664 -27.71 0.33 -25.12
N SER A 665 -27.06 -0.81 -24.84
CA SER A 665 -25.79 -0.87 -24.15
C SER A 665 -24.64 -1.28 -25.04
N VAL A 666 -23.49 -0.62 -24.87
CA VAL A 666 -22.22 -0.96 -25.54
C VAL A 666 -21.25 -1.44 -24.48
N ILE A 667 -20.75 -2.66 -24.64
CA ILE A 667 -19.72 -3.22 -23.76
C ILE A 667 -18.40 -3.14 -24.51
N THR A 668 -17.54 -2.25 -24.05
CA THR A 668 -16.18 -2.07 -24.59
C THR A 668 -15.22 -3.12 -24.04
N PRO A 669 -14.17 -3.52 -24.79
CA PRO A 669 -13.19 -4.47 -24.31
C PRO A 669 -12.24 -3.83 -23.28
N ASP A 670 -11.70 -4.65 -22.39
CA ASP A 670 -10.50 -4.30 -21.62
C ASP A 670 -9.28 -4.59 -22.49
N VAL A 671 -8.48 -3.58 -22.80
CA VAL A 671 -7.29 -3.73 -23.63
C VAL A 671 -6.05 -3.28 -22.89
N PHE A 672 -4.99 -4.09 -22.98
CA PHE A 672 -3.67 -3.77 -22.45
C PHE A 672 -2.72 -3.63 -23.65
N VAL A 673 -1.99 -2.52 -23.69
CA VAL A 673 -0.93 -2.29 -24.69
C VAL A 673 0.41 -2.39 -23.97
N ILE A 674 1.27 -3.28 -24.44
CA ILE A 674 2.61 -3.51 -23.87
C ILE A 674 3.64 -2.98 -24.85
N ALA A 675 4.45 -2.01 -24.41
CA ALA A 675 5.56 -1.44 -25.16
C ALA A 675 6.80 -1.37 -24.26
N GLY A 676 7.87 -2.11 -24.61
CA GLY A 676 9.02 -2.26 -23.73
C GLY A 676 8.65 -2.88 -22.37
N ARG A 677 8.90 -2.15 -21.27
CA ARG A 677 8.50 -2.53 -19.89
C ARG A 677 7.10 -2.04 -19.51
N ARG A 678 6.52 -1.15 -20.28
CA ARG A 678 5.29 -0.44 -19.94
C ARG A 678 4.07 -1.27 -20.30
N VAL A 679 3.11 -1.30 -19.40
CA VAL A 679 1.78 -1.86 -19.61
C VAL A 679 0.77 -0.73 -19.47
N LEU A 680 0.20 -0.33 -20.60
CA LEU A 680 -0.90 0.62 -20.65
C LEU A 680 -2.22 -0.14 -20.44
N ASP A 681 -2.92 0.13 -19.36
CA ASP A 681 -4.25 -0.43 -19.08
C ASP A 681 -5.33 0.53 -19.60
N LEU A 682 -6.04 0.11 -20.65
CA LEU A 682 -7.17 0.82 -21.22
C LEU A 682 -8.52 0.28 -20.73
N SER A 683 -8.52 -0.54 -19.68
CA SER A 683 -9.76 -1.06 -19.08
C SER A 683 -10.64 0.09 -18.57
N GLY A 684 -11.93 0.02 -18.90
CA GLY A 684 -12.88 1.06 -18.53
C GLY A 684 -12.91 2.29 -19.45
N VAL A 685 -12.02 2.41 -20.42
CA VAL A 685 -12.14 3.42 -21.49
C VAL A 685 -13.36 3.06 -22.35
N THR A 686 -14.28 4.01 -22.54
CA THR A 686 -15.55 3.76 -23.24
C THR A 686 -15.58 4.23 -24.69
N ALA A 687 -14.61 5.08 -25.09
CA ALA A 687 -14.52 5.65 -26.44
C ALA A 687 -13.24 5.20 -27.15
N LEU A 688 -13.40 4.66 -28.37
CA LEU A 688 -12.26 4.27 -29.20
C LEU A 688 -11.30 5.43 -29.49
N SER A 689 -11.84 6.64 -29.73
CA SER A 689 -11.01 7.83 -29.98
C SER A 689 -10.08 8.12 -28.81
N GLN A 690 -10.57 7.99 -27.60
CA GLN A 690 -9.80 8.17 -26.38
C GLN A 690 -8.76 7.06 -26.18
N ALA A 691 -9.14 5.80 -26.41
CA ALA A 691 -8.20 4.67 -26.38
C ALA A 691 -7.04 4.86 -27.39
N LEU A 692 -7.35 5.35 -28.59
CA LEU A 692 -6.34 5.63 -29.61
C LEU A 692 -5.45 6.83 -29.24
N ALA A 693 -5.99 7.89 -28.62
CA ALA A 693 -5.20 9.03 -28.17
C ALA A 693 -4.20 8.62 -27.08
N ILE A 694 -4.67 7.85 -26.07
CA ILE A 694 -3.81 7.33 -25.00
C ILE A 694 -2.76 6.36 -25.59
N GLY A 695 -3.17 5.44 -26.45
CA GLY A 695 -2.27 4.51 -27.13
C GLY A 695 -1.22 5.22 -27.96
N ARG A 696 -1.57 6.30 -28.67
CA ARG A 696 -0.63 7.11 -29.45
C ARG A 696 0.41 7.76 -28.55
N SER A 697 -0.02 8.42 -27.47
CA SER A 697 0.88 9.02 -26.48
C SER A 697 1.89 8.02 -25.88
N GLU A 698 1.53 6.74 -25.81
CA GLU A 698 2.41 5.70 -25.28
C GLU A 698 3.40 5.17 -26.33
N LEU A 699 2.98 5.12 -27.60
CA LEU A 699 3.82 4.64 -28.71
C LEU A 699 4.66 5.75 -29.35
N GLU A 700 4.37 7.01 -29.03
CA GLU A 700 5.12 8.17 -29.55
C GLU A 700 6.59 8.13 -29.11
N GLY A 701 7.49 8.41 -30.05
CA GLY A 701 8.93 8.39 -29.81
C GLY A 701 9.58 7.00 -29.87
N LEU A 702 8.79 5.92 -30.03
CA LEU A 702 9.34 4.58 -30.29
C LEU A 702 9.73 4.44 -31.76
N ALA A 703 10.81 3.67 -32.03
CA ALA A 703 11.15 3.31 -33.40
C ALA A 703 10.00 2.50 -34.04
N PRO A 704 9.69 2.72 -35.34
CA PRO A 704 8.55 2.08 -36.02
C PRO A 704 8.51 0.55 -35.89
N GLU A 705 9.67 -0.09 -35.85
CA GLU A 705 9.84 -1.54 -35.71
C GLU A 705 9.78 -2.06 -34.28
N THR A 706 9.75 -1.17 -33.28
CA THR A 706 9.72 -1.57 -31.85
C THR A 706 8.56 -2.53 -31.60
N PRO A 707 8.81 -3.73 -31.05
CA PRO A 707 7.78 -4.72 -30.80
C PRO A 707 6.78 -4.23 -29.75
N VAL A 708 5.49 -4.44 -30.01
CA VAL A 708 4.36 -4.11 -29.14
C VAL A 708 3.45 -5.34 -29.05
N ALA A 709 2.88 -5.58 -27.89
CA ALA A 709 1.87 -6.61 -27.70
C ALA A 709 0.55 -6.00 -27.21
N LEU A 710 -0.56 -6.47 -27.76
CA LEU A 710 -1.90 -6.12 -27.31
C LEU A 710 -2.56 -7.35 -26.69
N ILE A 711 -3.16 -7.17 -25.52
CA ILE A 711 -3.94 -8.20 -24.85
C ILE A 711 -5.35 -7.65 -24.71
N SER A 712 -6.34 -8.31 -25.30
CA SER A 712 -7.73 -7.89 -25.24
C SER A 712 -8.59 -8.94 -24.55
N VAL A 713 -9.38 -8.48 -23.61
CA VAL A 713 -10.35 -9.29 -22.87
C VAL A 713 -11.75 -8.77 -23.20
N GLN A 714 -12.71 -9.66 -23.37
CA GLN A 714 -14.09 -9.28 -23.46
C GLN A 714 -14.51 -8.60 -22.16
N GLY A 715 -14.98 -7.36 -22.24
CA GLY A 715 -15.38 -6.60 -21.06
C GLY A 715 -16.35 -7.38 -20.18
N ALA A 716 -16.20 -7.25 -18.87
CA ALA A 716 -17.07 -7.93 -17.93
C ALA A 716 -18.53 -7.52 -18.19
N ARG A 717 -19.40 -8.49 -18.42
CA ARG A 717 -20.83 -8.25 -18.49
C ARG A 717 -21.23 -7.58 -17.18
N GLY A 718 -21.67 -6.33 -17.26
CA GLY A 718 -22.37 -5.71 -16.15
C GLY A 718 -23.48 -6.65 -15.70
N ILE A 719 -23.44 -7.01 -14.43
CA ILE A 719 -24.50 -7.77 -13.76
C ILE A 719 -25.72 -6.85 -13.64
#